data_d4afb59a517f46d76a6761bcd575dc00
#
_entry.id   d4afb59a517f46d76a6761bcd575dc00
#
_cell.length_a   1.000
_cell.length_b   1.000
_cell.length_c   1.000
_cell.angle_alpha   90.00
_cell.angle_beta   90.00
_cell.angle_gamma   90.00
#
_symmetry.space_group_name_H-M   'P 1'
#
loop_
_entity.id
_entity.type
_entity.pdbx_description
1 polymer ?
#
loop_
_entity_poly.entity_id
_entity_poly.type
_entity_poly.pdbx_seq_one_letter_code
_entity_poly.pdbx_strand_id
1 'polypeptide(L)'
;MKHLVLLIAMLFVYGTTSSRTYNHQPRKKVGLVLSGGGAKGIAHIGAIKVIEEAGIPIDYVVGTSMGSIIGGLYAIGYTPEQMDSMVRKQDWGYLLSDRISRNQKNMAEREVDEKFVISVPFSKTAIQDVTGGLIKGQNIADLFSELTLGYHDSINFNKLPIPYACVSENIANGKEYVFHSGVLSTAMRASMAIPGVFTPVRLDSMVLIDGGVVNNYPVNVAKKMGADIIIGVDVQSELKPANELENAGAILGQLIDLMGQENYLKNLEETNVHIKVNVKGYSAASFSKSAVDSLIQRGQVAAEEQRDALMKLKKEIGLPEYYRPQRKVTYEPSEWIMIKHIHFNGLNNEEAQWVMKRCDLKENAFNSIQRIKEATTIILANTYYSNISYELLQNDKGEYDLYYTLNKKNESRINIGVRFDSEEIASLLLNARTTLKSRVPSYVSASIRLGKRYGGELSYGIEPAPLSSLSLSYKFIHNDIDYYQKGKRSFTTTFRHHTGEMAYSNVWLRNFRFGLGVKYELYDYGRFLHQIGNQGFEVDNEHFFSYFANLHYETYDNAYFPSKGVKFHSTYSLYTDNFLKYKDDTPFSVASGSFEGVVPITQRFAMLPSVRGRLIFGKNIPFSKMNVMGGDVGEQYLTDQLPFAGTNDVELMNNSLLIGGIKLRQRFGNIHYLTLTGNYALSSHKIKNILDEESMWGCAITYGMDSMFGPLEASLNYTNHSDKVGFYINLGYKF
;
A
#
# COMPACT_ATOMS: atom_id res chain seq x y z
N MET A 1 -53.39 -14.27 -75.19
CA MET A 1 -52.34 -15.29 -75.26
C MET A 1 -50.94 -14.75 -75.06
N LYS A 2 -50.56 -13.54 -75.57
CA LYS A 2 -49.19 -13.00 -75.43
C LYS A 2 -48.81 -12.69 -73.93
N HIS A 3 -49.73 -12.28 -73.09
CA HIS A 3 -49.41 -12.01 -71.66
C HIS A 3 -49.32 -13.27 -70.82
N LEU A 4 -49.92 -14.39 -71.21
CA LEU A 4 -49.83 -15.67 -70.48
C LEU A 4 -48.49 -16.34 -70.73
N VAL A 5 -47.92 -16.19 -71.92
CA VAL A 5 -46.62 -16.73 -72.27
C VAL A 5 -45.48 -15.95 -71.56
N LEU A 6 -45.61 -14.63 -71.32
CA LEU A 6 -44.64 -13.82 -70.61
C LEU A 6 -44.67 -14.16 -69.14
N LEU A 7 -45.81 -14.47 -68.54
CA LEU A 7 -45.97 -14.84 -67.14
C LEU A 7 -45.35 -16.22 -66.87
N ILE A 8 -45.50 -17.16 -67.79
CA ILE A 8 -44.87 -18.50 -67.72
C ILE A 8 -43.37 -18.43 -67.93
N ALA A 9 -42.87 -17.55 -68.82
CA ALA A 9 -41.44 -17.32 -68.97
C ALA A 9 -40.80 -16.65 -67.74
N MET A 10 -41.48 -15.72 -67.04
CA MET A 10 -40.99 -15.18 -65.78
C MET A 10 -40.99 -16.22 -64.65
N LEU A 11 -41.98 -17.12 -64.59
CA LEU A 11 -41.97 -18.22 -63.59
C LEU A 11 -40.90 -19.24 -63.85
N PHE A 12 -40.46 -19.45 -65.08
CA PHE A 12 -39.32 -20.35 -65.41
C PHE A 12 -37.94 -19.70 -65.12
N VAL A 13 -37.82 -18.36 -65.17
CA VAL A 13 -36.58 -17.67 -64.80
C VAL A 13 -36.42 -17.61 -63.28
N TYR A 14 -37.51 -17.64 -62.53
CA TYR A 14 -37.46 -17.73 -61.04
C TYR A 14 -37.27 -19.14 -60.49
N GLY A 15 -37.39 -20.19 -61.30
CA GLY A 15 -37.31 -21.59 -60.91
C GLY A 15 -35.94 -22.22 -60.98
N THR A 16 -34.89 -21.51 -61.44
CA THR A 16 -33.53 -22.06 -61.55
C THR A 16 -32.49 -21.38 -60.68
N THR A 17 -32.90 -20.69 -59.60
CA THR A 17 -31.98 -20.45 -58.53
C THR A 17 -31.79 -21.77 -57.79
N SER A 18 -30.86 -22.62 -58.29
CA SER A 18 -30.29 -23.71 -57.54
C SER A 18 -29.82 -23.12 -56.18
N SER A 19 -30.61 -23.37 -55.13
CA SER A 19 -30.05 -23.27 -53.79
C SER A 19 -28.96 -24.29 -53.72
N ARG A 20 -27.73 -23.88 -54.02
CA ARG A 20 -26.55 -24.59 -53.55
C ARG A 20 -26.74 -24.59 -52.04
N THR A 21 -27.24 -25.66 -51.48
CA THR A 21 -27.03 -26.02 -50.09
C THR A 21 -25.53 -26.11 -49.93
N TYR A 22 -24.93 -24.99 -49.54
CA TYR A 22 -23.60 -25.04 -48.97
C TYR A 22 -23.74 -25.95 -47.76
N ASN A 23 -23.24 -27.16 -47.93
CA ASN A 23 -22.98 -28.07 -46.83
C ASN A 23 -21.96 -27.33 -45.96
N HIS A 24 -22.43 -26.49 -45.04
CA HIS A 24 -21.62 -25.87 -44.01
C HIS A 24 -21.17 -26.98 -43.09
N GLN A 25 -20.13 -27.68 -43.45
CA GLN A 25 -19.38 -28.37 -42.43
C GLN A 25 -18.96 -27.27 -41.42
N PRO A 26 -19.32 -27.41 -40.13
CA PRO A 26 -18.94 -26.44 -39.12
C PRO A 26 -17.42 -26.25 -39.21
N ARG A 27 -16.95 -25.00 -39.32
CA ARG A 27 -15.53 -24.70 -39.35
C ARG A 27 -14.84 -25.30 -38.14
N LYS A 28 -13.56 -25.66 -38.28
CA LYS A 28 -12.73 -26.08 -37.17
C LYS A 28 -12.70 -24.99 -36.09
N LYS A 29 -12.83 -25.38 -34.83
CA LYS A 29 -12.85 -24.49 -33.67
C LYS A 29 -11.45 -24.22 -33.18
N VAL A 30 -11.15 -22.96 -32.88
CA VAL A 30 -9.80 -22.49 -32.46
C VAL A 30 -9.78 -22.27 -30.94
N GLY A 31 -8.87 -22.95 -30.26
CA GLY A 31 -8.54 -22.73 -28.87
C GLY A 31 -7.29 -21.86 -28.70
N LEU A 32 -7.40 -20.81 -27.92
CA LEU A 32 -6.28 -19.99 -27.46
C LEU A 32 -5.81 -20.48 -26.09
N VAL A 33 -4.53 -20.89 -26.01
CA VAL A 33 -3.90 -21.38 -24.78
C VAL A 33 -2.84 -20.40 -24.32
N LEU A 34 -2.92 -19.97 -23.06
CA LEU A 34 -2.04 -18.98 -22.47
C LEU A 34 -1.30 -19.58 -21.26
N SER A 35 0.02 -19.68 -21.35
CA SER A 35 0.84 -20.28 -20.29
C SER A 35 0.94 -19.38 -19.06
N GLY A 36 1.29 -19.97 -17.91
CA GLY A 36 1.70 -19.23 -16.74
C GLY A 36 3.11 -18.61 -16.89
N GLY A 37 3.42 -17.65 -16.03
CA GLY A 37 4.75 -17.02 -16.06
C GLY A 37 4.89 -15.76 -15.19
N GLY A 38 3.94 -15.46 -14.32
CA GLY A 38 3.93 -14.22 -13.52
C GLY A 38 3.99 -12.99 -14.42
N ALA A 39 4.85 -12.01 -14.11
CA ALA A 39 4.99 -10.79 -14.94
C ALA A 39 5.22 -11.04 -16.42
N LYS A 40 5.92 -12.15 -16.77
CA LYS A 40 6.18 -12.53 -18.17
C LYS A 40 4.88 -12.73 -18.97
N GLY A 41 3.80 -13.17 -18.28
CA GLY A 41 2.49 -13.37 -18.90
C GLY A 41 1.80 -12.09 -19.39
N ILE A 42 2.27 -10.91 -19.03
CA ILE A 42 1.82 -9.64 -19.61
C ILE A 42 2.05 -9.61 -21.13
N ALA A 43 3.04 -10.37 -21.62
CA ALA A 43 3.31 -10.52 -23.05
C ALA A 43 2.13 -11.12 -23.84
N HIS A 44 1.24 -11.88 -23.20
CA HIS A 44 0.04 -12.42 -23.84
C HIS A 44 -0.81 -11.33 -24.49
N ILE A 45 -0.85 -10.11 -23.88
CA ILE A 45 -1.62 -8.98 -24.43
C ILE A 45 -1.15 -8.61 -25.84
N GLY A 46 0.18 -8.50 -26.02
CA GLY A 46 0.77 -8.22 -27.33
C GLY A 46 0.51 -9.32 -28.35
N ALA A 47 0.60 -10.58 -27.94
CA ALA A 47 0.32 -11.72 -28.81
C ALA A 47 -1.15 -11.80 -29.23
N ILE A 48 -2.08 -11.62 -28.31
CA ILE A 48 -3.53 -11.61 -28.59
C ILE A 48 -3.89 -10.51 -29.60
N LYS A 49 -3.27 -9.33 -29.48
CA LYS A 49 -3.46 -8.23 -30.44
C LYS A 49 -3.16 -8.66 -31.88
N VAL A 50 -2.02 -9.30 -32.11
CA VAL A 50 -1.61 -9.78 -33.45
C VAL A 50 -2.54 -10.91 -33.94
N ILE A 51 -2.96 -11.82 -33.06
CA ILE A 51 -3.91 -12.90 -33.41
C ILE A 51 -5.26 -12.30 -33.87
N GLU A 52 -5.77 -11.27 -33.18
CA GLU A 52 -6.98 -10.55 -33.61
C GLU A 52 -6.78 -9.82 -34.95
N GLU A 53 -5.66 -9.12 -35.12
CA GLU A 53 -5.31 -8.44 -36.37
C GLU A 53 -5.19 -9.43 -37.55
N ALA A 54 -4.71 -10.63 -37.30
CA ALA A 54 -4.72 -11.71 -38.30
C ALA A 54 -6.16 -12.15 -38.68
N GLY A 55 -7.14 -11.81 -37.86
CA GLY A 55 -8.56 -12.09 -38.10
C GLY A 55 -8.94 -13.54 -37.86
N ILE A 56 -8.34 -14.17 -36.84
CA ILE A 56 -8.66 -15.54 -36.41
C ILE A 56 -9.72 -15.49 -35.32
N PRO A 57 -10.87 -16.16 -35.49
CA PRO A 57 -11.87 -16.25 -34.42
C PRO A 57 -11.39 -17.24 -33.34
N ILE A 58 -11.47 -16.81 -32.09
CA ILE A 58 -11.19 -17.64 -30.92
C ILE A 58 -12.49 -18.19 -30.37
N ASP A 59 -12.60 -19.52 -30.29
CA ASP A 59 -13.78 -20.25 -29.82
C ASP A 59 -13.67 -20.68 -28.36
N TYR A 60 -12.43 -20.89 -27.88
CA TYR A 60 -12.12 -21.28 -26.50
C TYR A 60 -10.88 -20.57 -26.01
N VAL A 61 -10.85 -20.22 -24.74
CA VAL A 61 -9.69 -19.66 -24.05
C VAL A 61 -9.36 -20.49 -22.84
N VAL A 62 -8.12 -20.92 -22.70
CA VAL A 62 -7.63 -21.67 -21.54
C VAL A 62 -6.33 -21.05 -21.06
N GLY A 63 -6.20 -20.89 -19.76
CA GLY A 63 -4.99 -20.28 -19.19
C GLY A 63 -4.58 -20.85 -17.84
N THR A 64 -3.31 -20.65 -17.51
CA THR A 64 -2.73 -20.96 -16.20
C THR A 64 -2.07 -19.71 -15.64
N SER A 65 -2.21 -19.45 -14.32
CA SER A 65 -1.56 -18.35 -13.62
C SER A 65 -1.86 -16.99 -14.29
N MET A 66 -0.86 -16.20 -14.69
CA MET A 66 -1.09 -14.95 -15.44
C MET A 66 -1.84 -15.17 -16.76
N GLY A 67 -1.65 -16.31 -17.42
CA GLY A 67 -2.42 -16.68 -18.61
C GLY A 67 -3.91 -16.86 -18.28
N SER A 68 -4.27 -17.32 -17.09
CA SER A 68 -5.67 -17.41 -16.64
C SER A 68 -6.28 -16.03 -16.43
N ILE A 69 -5.50 -15.07 -15.93
CA ILE A 69 -5.96 -13.69 -15.70
C ILE A 69 -6.23 -12.99 -17.04
N ILE A 70 -5.22 -12.97 -17.93
CA ILE A 70 -5.37 -12.33 -19.25
C ILE A 70 -6.43 -13.04 -20.08
N GLY A 71 -6.45 -14.39 -20.04
CA GLY A 71 -7.45 -15.20 -20.75
C GLY A 71 -8.87 -14.99 -20.23
N GLY A 72 -9.06 -14.92 -18.91
CA GLY A 72 -10.36 -14.67 -18.28
C GLY A 72 -10.93 -13.28 -18.62
N LEU A 73 -10.09 -12.25 -18.56
CA LEU A 73 -10.48 -10.89 -18.96
C LEU A 73 -10.82 -10.83 -20.47
N TYR A 74 -10.01 -11.48 -21.30
CA TYR A 74 -10.29 -11.58 -22.72
C TYR A 74 -11.59 -12.32 -23.02
N ALA A 75 -11.87 -13.40 -22.28
CA ALA A 75 -13.06 -14.22 -22.45
C ALA A 75 -14.37 -13.48 -22.13
N ILE A 76 -14.35 -12.54 -21.17
CA ILE A 76 -15.52 -11.69 -20.85
C ILE A 76 -15.63 -10.44 -21.73
N GLY A 77 -14.66 -10.18 -22.63
CA GLY A 77 -14.76 -9.14 -23.66
C GLY A 77 -13.81 -7.96 -23.53
N TYR A 78 -12.79 -7.98 -22.64
CA TYR A 78 -11.75 -6.96 -22.66
C TYR A 78 -10.96 -7.00 -23.97
N THR A 79 -10.66 -5.82 -24.51
CA THR A 79 -9.79 -5.72 -25.69
C THR A 79 -8.30 -5.71 -25.29
N PRO A 80 -7.39 -6.09 -26.19
CA PRO A 80 -5.96 -5.95 -25.94
C PRO A 80 -5.56 -4.53 -25.52
N GLU A 81 -6.16 -3.49 -26.10
CA GLU A 81 -5.89 -2.09 -25.78
C GLU A 81 -6.37 -1.71 -24.37
N GLN A 82 -7.53 -2.22 -23.97
CA GLN A 82 -8.04 -2.02 -22.60
C GLN A 82 -7.11 -2.70 -21.59
N MET A 83 -6.70 -3.94 -21.86
CA MET A 83 -5.78 -4.69 -21.00
C MET A 83 -4.40 -4.03 -20.94
N ASP A 84 -3.84 -3.55 -22.06
CA ASP A 84 -2.59 -2.79 -22.11
C ASP A 84 -2.66 -1.53 -21.26
N SER A 85 -3.69 -0.71 -21.46
CA SER A 85 -3.91 0.50 -20.65
C SER A 85 -4.04 0.18 -19.16
N MET A 86 -4.73 -0.89 -18.81
CA MET A 86 -4.98 -1.30 -17.44
C MET A 86 -3.68 -1.74 -16.75
N VAL A 87 -2.89 -2.64 -17.34
CA VAL A 87 -1.65 -3.16 -16.70
C VAL A 87 -0.59 -2.07 -16.50
N ARG A 88 -0.56 -1.05 -17.37
CA ARG A 88 0.35 0.10 -17.26
C ARG A 88 0.00 1.07 -16.13
N LYS A 89 -1.27 1.12 -15.74
CA LYS A 89 -1.78 2.01 -14.67
C LYS A 89 -1.62 1.42 -13.27
N GLN A 90 -1.35 0.11 -13.14
CA GLN A 90 -1.29 -0.55 -11.85
C GLN A 90 -0.02 -0.22 -11.06
N ASP A 91 -0.20 -0.04 -9.76
CA ASP A 91 0.88 -0.12 -8.79
C ASP A 91 1.09 -1.60 -8.38
N TRP A 92 1.93 -2.28 -9.16
CA TRP A 92 2.20 -3.70 -8.95
C TRP A 92 2.85 -4.00 -7.59
N GLY A 93 3.65 -3.06 -7.06
CA GLY A 93 4.24 -3.19 -5.73
C GLY A 93 3.19 -3.21 -4.63
N TYR A 94 2.12 -2.43 -4.78
CA TYR A 94 0.97 -2.45 -3.89
C TYR A 94 0.11 -3.71 -4.09
N LEU A 95 -0.25 -4.04 -5.32
CA LEU A 95 -1.14 -5.16 -5.64
C LEU A 95 -0.58 -6.52 -5.22
N LEU A 96 0.73 -6.71 -5.41
CA LEU A 96 1.45 -7.94 -5.06
C LEU A 96 2.00 -7.90 -3.63
N SER A 97 1.30 -7.20 -2.74
CA SER A 97 1.62 -7.13 -1.32
C SER A 97 0.33 -7.06 -0.50
N ASP A 98 0.43 -7.35 0.80
CA ASP A 98 -0.67 -7.12 1.75
C ASP A 98 -0.58 -5.73 2.39
N ARG A 99 0.16 -4.81 1.78
CA ARG A 99 0.32 -3.45 2.30
C ARG A 99 -1.00 -2.70 2.20
N ILE A 100 -1.41 -2.15 3.32
CA ILE A 100 -2.48 -1.17 3.36
C ILE A 100 -1.85 0.18 3.02
N SER A 101 -2.42 0.89 2.05
CA SER A 101 -1.95 2.22 1.69
C SER A 101 -1.93 3.13 2.93
N ARG A 102 -0.88 3.96 3.08
CA ARG A 102 -0.78 4.94 4.17
C ARG A 102 -2.07 5.77 4.30
N ASN A 103 -2.66 6.10 3.17
CA ASN A 103 -3.92 6.84 3.12
C ASN A 103 -5.13 6.07 3.67
N GLN A 104 -5.06 4.77 3.82
CA GLN A 104 -6.12 3.93 4.39
C GLN A 104 -5.93 3.66 5.88
N LYS A 105 -4.73 3.91 6.43
CA LYS A 105 -4.44 3.75 7.86
C LYS A 105 -4.89 4.96 8.66
N ASN A 106 -5.34 4.73 9.88
CA ASN A 106 -5.56 5.81 10.83
C ASN A 106 -4.20 6.38 11.32
N MET A 107 -4.26 7.54 11.97
CA MET A 107 -3.06 8.26 12.40
C MET A 107 -2.23 7.47 13.42
N ALA A 108 -2.86 6.75 14.35
CA ALA A 108 -2.14 5.95 15.35
C ALA A 108 -1.40 4.75 14.70
N GLU A 109 -1.97 4.12 13.69
CA GLU A 109 -1.30 3.05 12.94
C GLU A 109 -0.12 3.58 12.10
N ARG A 110 -0.28 4.77 11.49
CA ARG A 110 0.82 5.42 10.77
C ARG A 110 2.00 5.71 11.69
N GLU A 111 1.73 6.26 12.88
CA GLU A 111 2.77 6.53 13.88
C GLU A 111 3.51 5.27 14.33
N VAL A 112 2.82 4.13 14.44
CA VAL A 112 3.47 2.84 14.77
C VAL A 112 4.34 2.35 13.61
N ASP A 113 3.79 2.30 12.40
CA ASP A 113 4.52 1.79 11.22
C ASP A 113 5.75 2.65 10.87
N GLU A 114 5.72 3.94 11.22
CA GLU A 114 6.77 4.90 10.92
C GLU A 114 7.87 4.97 11.99
N LYS A 115 7.82 4.13 13.03
CA LYS A 115 8.83 3.99 14.08
C LYS A 115 9.57 2.66 14.05
N PHE A 116 8.99 1.63 13.41
CA PHE A 116 9.51 0.27 13.48
C PHE A 116 9.89 -0.29 12.11
N VAL A 117 11.05 -0.90 12.04
CA VAL A 117 11.55 -1.60 10.84
C VAL A 117 10.90 -2.98 10.71
N ILE A 118 10.68 -3.64 11.84
CA ILE A 118 10.12 -4.99 11.90
C ILE A 118 8.94 -4.99 12.88
N SER A 119 7.83 -5.59 12.45
CA SER A 119 6.65 -5.84 13.29
C SER A 119 6.25 -7.31 13.12
N VAL A 120 6.43 -8.11 14.17
CA VAL A 120 6.15 -9.56 14.16
C VAL A 120 4.91 -9.83 15.01
N PRO A 121 3.86 -10.46 14.47
CA PRO A 121 2.74 -10.91 15.29
C PRO A 121 3.17 -12.03 16.23
N PHE A 122 2.69 -11.97 17.47
CA PHE A 122 3.02 -12.89 18.54
C PHE A 122 1.73 -13.46 19.13
N SER A 123 1.14 -14.45 18.48
CA SER A 123 0.02 -15.21 19.04
C SER A 123 0.10 -16.66 18.60
N LYS A 124 -0.52 -17.58 19.39
CA LYS A 124 -0.61 -19.01 19.01
C LYS A 124 -1.35 -19.21 17.68
N THR A 125 -2.30 -18.34 17.35
CA THR A 125 -3.04 -18.34 16.09
C THR A 125 -2.22 -17.78 14.93
N ALA A 126 -1.38 -16.77 15.16
CA ALA A 126 -0.54 -16.20 14.11
C ALA A 126 0.52 -17.17 13.58
N ILE A 127 1.02 -18.10 14.41
CA ILE A 127 1.92 -19.19 13.97
C ILE A 127 1.16 -20.19 13.09
N GLN A 128 -0.14 -20.40 13.31
CA GLN A 128 -0.99 -21.22 12.46
C GLN A 128 -1.40 -20.50 11.18
N ASP A 129 -1.52 -19.18 11.17
CA ASP A 129 -1.88 -18.37 10.01
C ASP A 129 -0.71 -18.12 9.03
N VAL A 130 0.55 -18.40 9.43
CA VAL A 130 1.72 -18.41 8.53
C VAL A 130 1.73 -19.60 7.58
N THR A 131 0.73 -20.47 7.68
CA THR A 131 0.61 -21.69 6.89
C THR A 131 0.10 -21.42 5.48
N GLY A 132 1.01 -21.21 4.52
CA GLY A 132 0.69 -21.35 3.11
C GLY A 132 1.28 -20.31 2.14
N GLY A 133 1.60 -19.10 2.57
CA GLY A 133 2.19 -18.06 1.70
C GLY A 133 2.52 -16.80 2.48
N LEU A 134 3.51 -16.04 1.98
CA LEU A 134 3.95 -14.78 2.59
C LEU A 134 2.94 -13.65 2.38
N ILE A 135 2.11 -13.74 1.34
CA ILE A 135 1.16 -12.71 0.89
C ILE A 135 -0.24 -13.31 0.85
N LYS A 136 -1.20 -12.71 1.54
CA LYS A 136 -2.62 -13.12 1.50
C LYS A 136 -3.22 -12.85 0.11
N GLY A 137 -2.77 -11.77 -0.55
CA GLY A 137 -3.17 -11.39 -1.91
C GLY A 137 -4.55 -10.74 -1.97
N GLN A 138 -4.97 -10.04 -0.90
CA GLN A 138 -6.26 -9.36 -0.86
C GLN A 138 -6.34 -8.23 -1.89
N ASN A 139 -5.28 -7.41 -2.02
CA ASN A 139 -5.28 -6.30 -2.97
C ASN A 139 -5.49 -6.76 -4.42
N ILE A 140 -4.93 -7.92 -4.79
CA ILE A 140 -5.12 -8.47 -6.13
C ILE A 140 -6.51 -9.14 -6.28
N ALA A 141 -7.05 -9.74 -5.21
CA ALA A 141 -8.40 -10.30 -5.21
C ALA A 141 -9.45 -9.18 -5.37
N ASP A 142 -9.29 -8.05 -4.68
CA ASP A 142 -10.14 -6.87 -4.81
C ASP A 142 -10.09 -6.29 -6.24
N LEU A 143 -8.91 -6.26 -6.86
CA LEU A 143 -8.77 -5.87 -8.26
C LEU A 143 -9.52 -6.84 -9.20
N PHE A 144 -9.38 -8.15 -9.01
CA PHE A 144 -10.11 -9.10 -9.85
C PHE A 144 -11.61 -8.99 -9.67
N SER A 145 -12.07 -8.78 -8.44
CA SER A 145 -13.49 -8.53 -8.16
C SER A 145 -14.01 -7.31 -8.93
N GLU A 146 -13.26 -6.22 -8.96
CA GLU A 146 -13.61 -5.01 -9.72
C GLU A 146 -13.60 -5.25 -11.25
N LEU A 147 -12.58 -5.94 -11.75
CA LEU A 147 -12.42 -6.18 -13.19
C LEU A 147 -13.42 -7.19 -13.76
N THR A 148 -14.07 -7.97 -12.92
CA THR A 148 -15.06 -9.00 -13.33
C THR A 148 -16.48 -8.68 -12.88
N LEU A 149 -16.82 -7.42 -12.67
CA LEU A 149 -18.19 -7.01 -12.33
C LEU A 149 -19.19 -7.57 -13.36
N GLY A 150 -20.30 -8.15 -12.87
CA GLY A 150 -21.26 -8.88 -13.72
C GLY A 150 -21.00 -10.37 -13.83
N TYR A 151 -19.89 -10.88 -13.26
CA TYR A 151 -19.50 -12.28 -13.29
C TYR A 151 -19.17 -12.82 -11.89
N HIS A 152 -19.87 -12.33 -10.85
CA HIS A 152 -19.63 -12.69 -9.45
C HIS A 152 -20.55 -13.82 -8.93
N ASP A 153 -21.49 -14.29 -9.74
CA ASP A 153 -22.25 -15.47 -9.42
C ASP A 153 -21.45 -16.73 -9.78
N SER A 154 -21.88 -17.88 -9.25
CA SER A 154 -21.37 -19.18 -9.66
C SER A 154 -21.87 -19.51 -11.06
N ILE A 155 -21.17 -19.03 -12.06
CA ILE A 155 -21.53 -19.16 -13.48
C ILE A 155 -20.82 -20.32 -14.16
N ASN A 156 -21.43 -20.84 -15.22
CA ASN A 156 -20.78 -21.78 -16.11
C ASN A 156 -19.91 -21.02 -17.13
N PHE A 157 -18.60 -21.21 -17.09
CA PHE A 157 -17.64 -20.50 -17.94
C PHE A 157 -17.77 -20.85 -19.43
N ASN A 158 -18.44 -21.96 -19.78
CA ASN A 158 -18.79 -22.25 -21.16
C ASN A 158 -19.86 -21.31 -21.73
N LYS A 159 -20.54 -20.55 -20.88
CA LYS A 159 -21.56 -19.54 -21.28
C LYS A 159 -20.99 -18.13 -21.37
N LEU A 160 -19.70 -17.91 -21.07
CA LEU A 160 -19.04 -16.64 -21.28
C LEU A 160 -19.05 -16.25 -22.76
N PRO A 161 -18.88 -14.98 -23.12
CA PRO A 161 -18.78 -14.52 -24.50
C PRO A 161 -17.80 -15.34 -25.34
N ILE A 162 -16.66 -15.75 -24.75
CA ILE A 162 -15.80 -16.82 -25.24
C ILE A 162 -15.71 -17.88 -24.12
N PRO A 163 -16.09 -19.13 -24.38
CA PRO A 163 -15.94 -20.23 -23.43
C PRO A 163 -14.52 -20.30 -22.85
N TYR A 164 -14.43 -20.41 -21.52
CA TYR A 164 -13.19 -20.26 -20.78
C TYR A 164 -12.97 -21.38 -19.78
N ALA A 165 -11.70 -21.72 -19.53
CA ALA A 165 -11.28 -22.51 -18.40
C ALA A 165 -9.93 -22.05 -17.87
N CYS A 166 -9.69 -22.23 -16.57
CA CYS A 166 -8.39 -22.00 -15.96
C CYS A 166 -7.96 -23.14 -15.05
N VAL A 167 -6.65 -23.31 -14.95
CA VAL A 167 -6.04 -24.45 -14.27
C VAL A 167 -5.48 -24.03 -12.92
N SER A 168 -5.79 -24.82 -11.89
CA SER A 168 -5.17 -24.80 -10.57
C SER A 168 -4.74 -26.22 -10.19
N GLU A 169 -3.98 -26.35 -9.11
CA GLU A 169 -3.69 -27.64 -8.48
C GLU A 169 -4.37 -27.74 -7.13
N ASN A 170 -5.01 -28.87 -6.84
CA ASN A 170 -5.45 -29.19 -5.49
C ASN A 170 -4.33 -29.91 -4.75
N ILE A 171 -3.58 -29.19 -3.91
CA ILE A 171 -2.43 -29.73 -3.19
C ILE A 171 -2.80 -30.82 -2.17
N ALA A 172 -4.08 -30.96 -1.79
CA ALA A 172 -4.53 -32.03 -0.90
C ALA A 172 -4.41 -33.42 -1.55
N ASN A 173 -4.40 -33.50 -2.89
CA ASN A 173 -4.31 -34.76 -3.62
C ASN A 173 -3.32 -34.73 -4.82
N GLY A 174 -2.65 -33.59 -5.05
CA GLY A 174 -1.67 -33.40 -6.13
C GLY A 174 -2.26 -33.45 -7.54
N LYS A 175 -3.58 -33.23 -7.70
CA LYS A 175 -4.25 -33.32 -9.01
C LYS A 175 -4.57 -31.94 -9.59
N GLU A 176 -4.51 -31.88 -10.91
CA GLU A 176 -5.05 -30.77 -11.69
C GLU A 176 -6.53 -30.54 -11.35
N TYR A 177 -6.87 -29.29 -11.10
CA TYR A 177 -8.24 -28.83 -10.96
C TYR A 177 -8.54 -27.75 -12.00
N VAL A 178 -9.44 -28.07 -12.93
CA VAL A 178 -9.83 -27.15 -14.00
C VAL A 178 -11.15 -26.50 -13.66
N PHE A 179 -11.13 -25.18 -13.53
CA PHE A 179 -12.36 -24.42 -13.35
C PHE A 179 -13.10 -24.27 -14.69
N HIS A 180 -14.29 -24.83 -14.75
CA HIS A 180 -15.28 -24.65 -15.81
C HIS A 180 -16.52 -23.88 -15.33
N SER A 181 -16.57 -23.57 -14.06
CA SER A 181 -17.67 -22.84 -13.40
C SER A 181 -17.21 -22.27 -12.07
N GLY A 182 -18.03 -21.41 -11.47
CA GLY A 182 -17.78 -20.76 -10.20
C GLY A 182 -17.68 -19.24 -10.36
N VAL A 183 -17.16 -18.56 -9.33
CA VAL A 183 -16.88 -17.12 -9.36
C VAL A 183 -15.59 -16.88 -10.12
N LEU A 184 -15.65 -16.09 -11.19
CA LEU A 184 -14.52 -15.89 -12.12
C LEU A 184 -13.28 -15.33 -11.41
N SER A 185 -13.45 -14.31 -10.57
CA SER A 185 -12.34 -13.71 -9.79
C SER A 185 -11.67 -14.72 -8.86
N THR A 186 -12.44 -15.58 -8.23
CA THR A 186 -11.93 -16.65 -7.35
C THR A 186 -11.13 -17.69 -8.13
N ALA A 187 -11.62 -18.09 -9.31
CA ALA A 187 -10.92 -19.04 -10.18
C ALA A 187 -9.56 -18.48 -10.65
N MET A 188 -9.52 -17.22 -11.10
CA MET A 188 -8.26 -16.54 -11.47
C MET A 188 -7.32 -16.42 -10.25
N ARG A 189 -7.86 -16.08 -9.05
CA ARG A 189 -7.06 -15.96 -7.83
C ARG A 189 -6.47 -17.30 -7.40
N ALA A 190 -7.20 -18.40 -7.56
CA ALA A 190 -6.71 -19.75 -7.27
C ALA A 190 -5.60 -20.16 -8.24
N SER A 191 -5.80 -19.91 -9.55
CA SER A 191 -4.84 -20.26 -10.58
C SER A 191 -3.49 -19.53 -10.46
N MET A 192 -3.43 -18.38 -9.77
CA MET A 192 -2.19 -17.60 -9.56
C MET A 192 -1.57 -17.77 -8.17
N ALA A 193 -2.07 -18.65 -7.33
CA ALA A 193 -1.63 -18.83 -5.94
C ALA A 193 -0.29 -19.57 -5.86
N ILE A 194 0.81 -18.93 -6.26
CA ILE A 194 2.16 -19.51 -6.27
C ILE A 194 2.54 -19.96 -4.85
N PRO A 195 2.88 -21.26 -4.65
CA PRO A 195 3.29 -21.81 -3.36
C PRO A 195 4.45 -21.00 -2.73
N GLY A 196 4.33 -20.71 -1.43
CA GLY A 196 5.32 -19.92 -0.70
C GLY A 196 5.25 -18.42 -0.92
N VAL A 197 4.61 -17.93 -2.01
CA VAL A 197 4.40 -16.52 -2.28
C VAL A 197 3.01 -16.10 -1.85
N PHE A 198 1.98 -16.69 -2.44
CA PHE A 198 0.60 -16.38 -2.12
C PHE A 198 -0.08 -17.46 -1.28
N THR A 199 -0.95 -17.04 -0.37
CA THR A 199 -1.79 -17.97 0.38
C THR A 199 -2.70 -18.76 -0.57
N PRO A 200 -2.78 -20.10 -0.44
CA PRO A 200 -3.68 -20.94 -1.21
C PRO A 200 -5.15 -20.54 -1.06
N VAL A 201 -5.93 -20.73 -2.11
CA VAL A 201 -7.38 -20.53 -2.07
C VAL A 201 -8.06 -21.79 -1.55
N ARG A 202 -8.84 -21.66 -0.48
CA ARG A 202 -9.63 -22.75 0.07
C ARG A 202 -11.04 -22.70 -0.49
N LEU A 203 -11.44 -23.76 -1.17
CA LEU A 203 -12.78 -23.91 -1.75
C LEU A 203 -13.32 -25.29 -1.36
N ASP A 204 -14.37 -25.29 -0.56
CA ASP A 204 -14.93 -26.50 0.04
C ASP A 204 -13.85 -27.31 0.80
N SER A 205 -13.61 -28.56 0.37
CA SER A 205 -12.57 -29.44 0.93
C SER A 205 -11.21 -29.35 0.20
N MET A 206 -11.09 -28.45 -0.79
CA MET A 206 -9.87 -28.28 -1.61
C MET A 206 -8.98 -27.17 -1.09
N VAL A 207 -7.68 -27.35 -1.31
CA VAL A 207 -6.64 -26.33 -1.09
C VAL A 207 -5.96 -26.08 -2.42
N LEU A 208 -6.31 -24.99 -3.09
CA LEU A 208 -5.93 -24.69 -4.45
C LEU A 208 -4.73 -23.76 -4.51
N ILE A 209 -3.75 -24.16 -5.32
CA ILE A 209 -2.53 -23.40 -5.62
C ILE A 209 -2.40 -23.16 -7.12
N ASP A 210 -1.37 -22.44 -7.52
CA ASP A 210 -1.06 -22.13 -8.92
C ASP A 210 -0.99 -23.40 -9.77
N GLY A 211 -1.73 -23.40 -10.88
CA GLY A 211 -1.79 -24.54 -11.79
C GLY A 211 -0.48 -24.80 -12.55
N GLY A 212 0.46 -23.85 -12.53
CA GLY A 212 1.77 -23.99 -13.16
C GLY A 212 2.60 -25.14 -12.62
N VAL A 213 2.30 -25.59 -11.38
CA VAL A 213 2.97 -26.73 -10.77
C VAL A 213 2.64 -28.04 -11.50
N VAL A 214 1.42 -28.19 -12.03
CA VAL A 214 0.99 -29.45 -12.70
C VAL A 214 0.75 -29.28 -14.19
N ASN A 215 0.25 -28.15 -14.66
CA ASN A 215 -0.06 -27.92 -16.08
C ASN A 215 0.07 -26.43 -16.45
N ASN A 216 1.29 -26.01 -16.72
CA ASN A 216 1.59 -24.60 -17.00
C ASN A 216 1.22 -24.15 -18.43
N TYR A 217 0.93 -25.09 -19.34
CA TYR A 217 0.57 -24.83 -20.74
C TYR A 217 -0.59 -25.75 -21.17
N PRO A 218 -1.85 -25.43 -20.80
CA PRO A 218 -2.96 -26.36 -20.72
C PRO A 218 -3.67 -26.65 -22.07
N VAL A 219 -2.93 -27.13 -23.07
CA VAL A 219 -3.45 -27.50 -24.42
C VAL A 219 -4.44 -28.63 -24.34
N ASN A 220 -4.15 -29.66 -23.53
CA ASN A 220 -5.02 -30.80 -23.29
C ASN A 220 -6.42 -30.38 -22.78
N VAL A 221 -6.49 -29.30 -22.01
CA VAL A 221 -7.78 -28.74 -21.49
C VAL A 221 -8.56 -28.09 -22.64
N ALA A 222 -7.93 -27.29 -23.49
CA ALA A 222 -8.58 -26.68 -24.64
C ALA A 222 -9.13 -27.73 -25.62
N LYS A 223 -8.38 -28.82 -25.86
CA LYS A 223 -8.85 -29.94 -26.67
C LYS A 223 -10.04 -30.66 -26.06
N LYS A 224 -10.04 -30.89 -24.74
CA LYS A 224 -11.20 -31.47 -24.03
C LYS A 224 -12.44 -30.57 -24.10
N MET A 225 -12.27 -29.25 -24.21
CA MET A 225 -13.38 -28.29 -24.44
C MET A 225 -13.93 -28.35 -25.87
N GLY A 226 -13.24 -28.98 -26.79
CA GLY A 226 -13.66 -29.18 -28.20
C GLY A 226 -12.91 -28.29 -29.20
N ALA A 227 -11.72 -27.81 -28.87
CA ALA A 227 -10.87 -27.13 -29.83
C ALA A 227 -10.23 -28.12 -30.81
N ASP A 228 -10.42 -27.90 -32.12
CA ASP A 228 -9.81 -28.68 -33.19
C ASP A 228 -8.38 -28.20 -33.48
N ILE A 229 -8.13 -26.93 -33.26
CA ILE A 229 -6.90 -26.20 -33.55
C ILE A 229 -6.45 -25.42 -32.33
N ILE A 230 -5.18 -25.47 -32.01
CA ILE A 230 -4.59 -24.78 -30.87
C ILE A 230 -3.60 -23.71 -31.33
N ILE A 231 -3.85 -22.48 -30.92
CA ILE A 231 -2.86 -21.40 -30.89
C ILE A 231 -2.41 -21.23 -29.44
N GLY A 232 -1.15 -21.50 -29.18
CA GLY A 232 -0.60 -21.42 -27.84
C GLY A 232 0.43 -20.30 -27.71
N VAL A 233 0.25 -19.43 -26.73
CA VAL A 233 1.23 -18.39 -26.37
C VAL A 233 1.99 -18.83 -25.12
N ASP A 234 3.29 -19.01 -25.29
CA ASP A 234 4.16 -19.56 -24.27
C ASP A 234 5.20 -18.53 -23.79
N VAL A 235 5.11 -18.19 -22.50
CA VAL A 235 5.99 -17.23 -21.83
C VAL A 235 6.89 -17.89 -20.77
N GLN A 236 7.00 -19.23 -20.79
CA GLN A 236 7.88 -19.96 -19.90
C GLN A 236 9.35 -19.69 -20.23
N SER A 237 10.19 -19.63 -19.21
CA SER A 237 11.65 -19.56 -19.37
C SER A 237 12.19 -20.96 -19.63
N GLU A 238 13.38 -21.04 -20.22
CA GLU A 238 14.19 -22.24 -20.19
C GLU A 238 14.62 -22.55 -18.76
N LEU A 239 14.93 -23.82 -18.47
CA LEU A 239 15.46 -24.22 -17.17
C LEU A 239 16.80 -23.51 -16.92
N LYS A 240 16.99 -23.05 -15.71
CA LYS A 240 18.21 -22.34 -15.31
C LYS A 240 19.38 -23.30 -15.15
N PRO A 241 20.56 -22.89 -15.60
CA PRO A 241 21.77 -23.63 -15.32
C PRO A 241 22.14 -23.57 -13.82
N ALA A 242 22.97 -24.50 -13.36
CA ALA A 242 23.30 -24.65 -11.93
C ALA A 242 23.85 -23.38 -11.27
N ASN A 243 24.59 -22.55 -12.01
CA ASN A 243 25.17 -21.29 -11.56
C ASN A 243 24.13 -20.16 -11.35
N GLU A 244 22.88 -20.33 -11.77
CA GLU A 244 21.78 -19.37 -11.55
C GLU A 244 20.82 -19.84 -10.43
N LEU A 245 21.07 -20.97 -9.79
CA LEU A 245 20.26 -21.55 -8.71
C LEU A 245 20.84 -21.23 -7.32
N GLU A 246 21.21 -19.98 -7.08
CA GLU A 246 21.91 -19.53 -5.87
C GLU A 246 21.01 -19.20 -4.68
N ASN A 247 19.71 -19.03 -4.89
CA ASN A 247 18.77 -18.63 -3.84
C ASN A 247 17.49 -19.47 -3.82
N ALA A 248 16.82 -19.50 -2.67
CA ALA A 248 15.62 -20.30 -2.45
C ALA A 248 14.50 -20.01 -3.46
N GLY A 249 14.35 -18.76 -3.91
CA GLY A 249 13.33 -18.39 -4.89
C GLY A 249 13.64 -18.94 -6.30
N ALA A 250 14.91 -18.95 -6.69
CA ALA A 250 15.34 -19.53 -7.96
C ALA A 250 15.17 -21.06 -7.95
N ILE A 251 15.51 -21.71 -6.83
CA ILE A 251 15.34 -23.15 -6.66
C ILE A 251 13.85 -23.53 -6.67
N LEU A 252 13.00 -22.81 -5.96
CA LEU A 252 11.55 -23.04 -5.94
C LEU A 252 10.94 -22.88 -7.33
N GLY A 253 11.30 -21.83 -8.06
CA GLY A 253 10.85 -21.61 -9.44
C GLY A 253 11.26 -22.76 -10.36
N GLN A 254 12.51 -23.22 -10.27
CA GLN A 254 13.01 -24.36 -11.04
C GLN A 254 12.27 -25.66 -10.70
N LEU A 255 11.96 -25.91 -9.43
CA LEU A 255 11.17 -27.08 -9.02
C LEU A 255 9.77 -27.07 -9.64
N ILE A 256 9.10 -25.91 -9.63
CA ILE A 256 7.79 -25.74 -10.27
C ILE A 256 7.87 -26.02 -11.77
N ASP A 257 8.86 -25.44 -12.45
CA ASP A 257 9.07 -25.65 -13.90
C ASP A 257 9.34 -27.13 -14.22
N LEU A 258 10.12 -27.82 -13.38
CA LEU A 258 10.42 -29.26 -13.55
C LEU A 258 9.20 -30.17 -13.33
N MET A 259 8.35 -29.85 -12.35
CA MET A 259 7.16 -30.65 -12.04
C MET A 259 6.15 -30.67 -13.20
N GLY A 260 5.98 -29.55 -13.90
CA GLY A 260 5.09 -29.42 -15.05
C GLY A 260 5.67 -29.87 -16.39
N GLN A 261 6.95 -30.26 -16.47
CA GLN A 261 7.68 -30.43 -17.74
C GLN A 261 7.14 -31.56 -18.61
N GLU A 262 6.75 -32.70 -18.05
CA GLU A 262 6.20 -33.80 -18.83
C GLU A 262 4.90 -33.43 -19.55
N ASN A 263 3.99 -32.77 -18.84
CA ASN A 263 2.75 -32.27 -19.40
C ASN A 263 3.01 -31.17 -20.47
N TYR A 264 3.99 -30.31 -20.22
CA TYR A 264 4.37 -29.27 -21.17
C TYR A 264 4.83 -29.85 -22.51
N LEU A 265 5.72 -30.86 -22.51
CA LEU A 265 6.20 -31.49 -23.75
C LEU A 265 5.09 -32.15 -24.55
N LYS A 266 4.18 -32.89 -23.90
CA LYS A 266 3.01 -33.47 -24.55
C LYS A 266 2.08 -32.41 -25.14
N ASN A 267 1.82 -31.35 -24.39
CA ASN A 267 0.97 -30.25 -24.84
C ASN A 267 1.61 -29.45 -26.00
N LEU A 268 2.92 -29.35 -26.03
CA LEU A 268 3.65 -28.70 -27.12
C LEU A 268 3.50 -29.47 -28.46
N GLU A 269 3.59 -30.79 -28.44
CA GLU A 269 3.37 -31.64 -29.62
C GLU A 269 1.96 -31.50 -30.22
N GLU A 270 0.99 -31.17 -29.37
CA GLU A 270 -0.42 -31.00 -29.77
C GLU A 270 -0.80 -29.56 -30.17
N THR A 271 0.17 -28.62 -30.18
CA THR A 271 -0.01 -27.24 -30.54
C THR A 271 0.16 -26.99 -32.03
N ASN A 272 -0.84 -26.39 -32.69
CA ASN A 272 -0.76 -26.15 -34.17
C ASN A 272 0.05 -24.88 -34.49
N VAL A 273 -0.10 -23.82 -33.72
CA VAL A 273 0.71 -22.59 -33.83
C VAL A 273 1.26 -22.26 -32.44
N HIS A 274 2.58 -22.42 -32.30
CA HIS A 274 3.32 -22.17 -31.07
C HIS A 274 3.97 -20.78 -31.12
N ILE A 275 3.51 -19.85 -30.33
CA ILE A 275 4.06 -18.49 -30.18
C ILE A 275 4.93 -18.47 -28.93
N LYS A 276 6.23 -18.73 -29.10
CA LYS A 276 7.21 -18.69 -28.01
C LYS A 276 7.76 -17.29 -27.83
N VAL A 277 7.42 -16.68 -26.70
CA VAL A 277 7.90 -15.32 -26.40
C VAL A 277 9.29 -15.37 -25.79
N ASN A 278 10.20 -14.55 -26.30
CA ASN A 278 11.53 -14.39 -25.71
C ASN A 278 11.43 -13.57 -24.41
N VAL A 279 11.46 -14.24 -23.28
CA VAL A 279 11.37 -13.64 -21.95
C VAL A 279 12.72 -13.52 -21.23
N LYS A 280 13.84 -13.73 -21.94
CA LYS A 280 15.20 -13.64 -21.39
C LYS A 280 15.43 -12.27 -20.74
N GLY A 281 15.97 -12.29 -19.51
CA GLY A 281 16.21 -11.08 -18.69
C GLY A 281 15.03 -10.67 -17.82
N TYR A 282 13.89 -11.39 -17.88
CA TYR A 282 12.72 -11.12 -17.02
C TYR A 282 12.38 -12.35 -16.16
N SER A 283 11.95 -12.07 -14.92
CA SER A 283 11.45 -13.06 -13.96
C SER A 283 9.94 -12.92 -13.79
N ALA A 284 9.34 -13.86 -13.04
CA ALA A 284 7.93 -13.79 -12.64
C ALA A 284 7.59 -12.53 -11.81
N ALA A 285 8.59 -11.85 -11.23
CA ALA A 285 8.45 -10.62 -10.43
C ALA A 285 8.81 -9.33 -11.19
N SER A 286 9.04 -9.36 -12.49
CA SER A 286 9.49 -8.21 -13.30
C SER A 286 8.32 -7.29 -13.69
N PHE A 287 7.75 -6.58 -12.72
CA PHE A 287 6.61 -5.69 -12.89
C PHE A 287 6.98 -4.20 -13.00
N SER A 288 8.23 -3.85 -13.26
CA SER A 288 8.59 -2.45 -13.51
C SER A 288 7.91 -1.93 -14.78
N LYS A 289 7.67 -0.62 -14.85
CA LYS A 289 7.02 -0.01 -16.03
C LYS A 289 7.75 -0.35 -17.34
N SER A 290 9.07 -0.29 -17.33
CA SER A 290 9.90 -0.66 -18.50
C SER A 290 9.80 -2.14 -18.85
N ALA A 291 9.68 -3.03 -17.84
CA ALA A 291 9.50 -4.46 -18.08
C ALA A 291 8.11 -4.74 -18.68
N VAL A 292 7.06 -4.10 -18.19
CA VAL A 292 5.69 -4.20 -18.76
C VAL A 292 5.69 -3.78 -20.22
N ASP A 293 6.28 -2.62 -20.54
CA ASP A 293 6.40 -2.10 -21.90
C ASP A 293 7.11 -3.10 -22.83
N SER A 294 8.26 -3.61 -22.38
CA SER A 294 9.07 -4.54 -23.15
C SER A 294 8.39 -5.91 -23.34
N LEU A 295 7.71 -6.43 -22.31
CA LEU A 295 7.04 -7.72 -22.38
C LEU A 295 5.87 -7.70 -23.36
N ILE A 296 5.04 -6.65 -23.37
CA ILE A 296 3.95 -6.48 -24.33
C ILE A 296 4.53 -6.44 -25.76
N GLN A 297 5.59 -5.66 -25.97
CA GLN A 297 6.26 -5.57 -27.28
C GLN A 297 6.84 -6.93 -27.71
N ARG A 298 7.49 -7.69 -26.81
CA ARG A 298 8.03 -9.02 -27.13
C ARG A 298 6.94 -10.02 -27.47
N GLY A 299 5.78 -9.95 -26.81
CA GLY A 299 4.61 -10.74 -27.15
C GLY A 299 4.10 -10.43 -28.56
N GLN A 300 4.06 -9.14 -28.92
CA GLN A 300 3.68 -8.71 -30.26
C GLN A 300 4.67 -9.21 -31.31
N VAL A 301 5.99 -9.05 -31.09
CA VAL A 301 7.03 -9.51 -32.01
C VAL A 301 6.96 -11.02 -32.23
N ALA A 302 6.86 -11.81 -31.14
CA ALA A 302 6.78 -13.26 -31.25
C ALA A 302 5.56 -13.76 -32.04
N ALA A 303 4.42 -13.06 -31.90
CA ALA A 303 3.22 -13.38 -32.68
C ALA A 303 3.35 -12.94 -34.16
N GLU A 304 4.01 -11.81 -34.44
CA GLU A 304 4.31 -11.37 -35.82
C GLU A 304 5.24 -12.33 -36.54
N GLU A 305 6.23 -12.92 -35.85
CA GLU A 305 7.09 -13.98 -36.41
C GLU A 305 6.30 -15.22 -36.82
N GLN A 306 5.13 -15.46 -36.23
CA GLN A 306 4.20 -16.55 -36.57
C GLN A 306 3.07 -16.10 -37.51
N ARG A 307 3.11 -14.89 -38.08
CA ARG A 307 2.02 -14.35 -38.90
C ARG A 307 1.71 -15.24 -40.11
N ASP A 308 2.72 -15.78 -40.79
CA ASP A 308 2.52 -16.67 -41.94
C ASP A 308 1.81 -17.98 -41.51
N ALA A 309 2.17 -18.54 -40.36
CA ALA A 309 1.51 -19.72 -39.81
C ALA A 309 0.07 -19.41 -39.42
N LEU A 310 -0.21 -18.23 -38.83
CA LEU A 310 -1.57 -17.75 -38.52
C LEU A 310 -2.40 -17.57 -39.78
N MET A 311 -1.84 -16.98 -40.82
CA MET A 311 -2.53 -16.79 -42.12
C MET A 311 -2.79 -18.11 -42.84
N LYS A 312 -1.85 -19.07 -42.76
CA LYS A 312 -2.05 -20.44 -43.29
C LYS A 312 -3.18 -21.14 -42.52
N LEU A 313 -3.18 -21.06 -41.21
CA LEU A 313 -4.25 -21.58 -40.33
C LEU A 313 -5.60 -20.98 -40.68
N LYS A 314 -5.69 -19.66 -40.91
CA LYS A 314 -6.91 -18.98 -41.34
C LYS A 314 -7.50 -19.57 -42.62
N LYS A 315 -6.66 -19.93 -43.59
CA LYS A 315 -7.06 -20.64 -44.85
C LYS A 315 -7.56 -22.05 -44.55
N GLU A 316 -6.87 -22.79 -43.66
CA GLU A 316 -7.25 -24.15 -43.28
C GLU A 316 -8.62 -24.24 -42.59
N ILE A 317 -9.02 -23.21 -41.83
CA ILE A 317 -10.35 -23.13 -41.25
C ILE A 317 -11.42 -22.57 -42.18
N GLY A 318 -11.05 -22.35 -43.45
CA GLY A 318 -11.97 -21.95 -44.52
C GLY A 318 -12.40 -20.48 -44.51
N LEU A 319 -11.60 -19.60 -43.87
CA LEU A 319 -11.88 -18.17 -43.83
C LEU A 319 -11.12 -17.38 -44.87
N PRO A 320 -11.76 -16.42 -45.56
CA PRO A 320 -11.08 -15.57 -46.50
C PRO A 320 -10.10 -14.62 -45.82
N GLU A 321 -9.08 -14.18 -46.56
CA GLU A 321 -8.02 -13.33 -46.01
C GLU A 321 -8.53 -12.01 -45.40
N TYR A 322 -9.55 -11.42 -46.02
CA TYR A 322 -10.16 -10.19 -45.57
C TYR A 322 -11.13 -10.37 -44.38
N TYR A 323 -11.42 -11.63 -43.95
CA TYR A 323 -12.32 -11.88 -42.84
C TYR A 323 -11.77 -11.27 -41.53
N ARG A 324 -12.64 -10.60 -40.78
CA ARG A 324 -12.37 -10.14 -39.42
C ARG A 324 -13.51 -10.62 -38.54
N PRO A 325 -13.21 -11.34 -37.44
CA PRO A 325 -14.26 -11.74 -36.52
C PRO A 325 -14.87 -10.50 -35.87
N GLN A 326 -16.19 -10.46 -35.78
CA GLN A 326 -16.87 -9.45 -34.99
C GLN A 326 -16.82 -9.89 -33.52
N ARG A 327 -16.39 -9.00 -32.65
CA ARG A 327 -16.45 -9.21 -31.22
C ARG A 327 -17.92 -9.30 -30.81
N LYS A 328 -18.29 -10.36 -30.08
CA LYS A 328 -19.67 -10.56 -29.60
C LYS A 328 -20.03 -9.56 -28.51
N VAL A 329 -19.08 -9.23 -27.65
CA VAL A 329 -19.26 -8.34 -26.51
C VAL A 329 -17.96 -7.56 -26.29
N THR A 330 -18.03 -6.26 -26.05
CA THR A 330 -16.95 -5.48 -25.44
C THR A 330 -17.34 -5.24 -24.00
N TYR A 331 -16.47 -5.62 -23.07
CA TYR A 331 -16.73 -5.43 -21.66
C TYR A 331 -16.55 -3.95 -21.28
N GLU A 332 -17.58 -3.41 -20.65
CA GLU A 332 -17.55 -2.06 -20.08
C GLU A 332 -17.80 -2.20 -18.57
N PRO A 333 -16.78 -1.93 -17.74
CA PRO A 333 -16.94 -1.99 -16.30
C PRO A 333 -17.98 -0.96 -15.84
N SER A 334 -18.96 -1.41 -15.08
CA SER A 334 -19.94 -0.52 -14.46
C SER A 334 -19.34 0.18 -13.25
N GLU A 335 -19.50 1.50 -13.16
CA GLU A 335 -19.15 2.25 -11.96
C GLU A 335 -20.21 2.13 -10.85
N TRP A 336 -21.42 1.69 -11.20
CA TRP A 336 -22.58 1.59 -10.31
C TRP A 336 -23.17 0.19 -10.36
N ILE A 337 -23.45 -0.38 -9.20
CA ILE A 337 -24.09 -1.69 -9.06
C ILE A 337 -25.30 -1.61 -8.14
N MET A 338 -26.32 -2.41 -8.43
CA MET A 338 -27.50 -2.56 -7.58
C MET A 338 -27.18 -3.47 -6.41
N ILE A 339 -27.11 -2.93 -5.20
CA ILE A 339 -26.89 -3.71 -3.99
C ILE A 339 -28.22 -4.01 -3.33
N LYS A 340 -28.49 -5.31 -3.11
CA LYS A 340 -29.69 -5.80 -2.46
C LYS A 340 -29.53 -5.78 -0.94
N HIS A 341 -28.51 -6.44 -0.42
CA HIS A 341 -28.19 -6.52 0.99
C HIS A 341 -26.73 -6.23 1.26
N ILE A 342 -26.44 -5.68 2.45
CA ILE A 342 -25.09 -5.40 2.92
C ILE A 342 -24.85 -6.11 4.24
N HIS A 343 -23.90 -7.03 4.25
CA HIS A 343 -23.56 -7.86 5.40
C HIS A 343 -22.19 -7.47 5.96
N PHE A 344 -22.12 -7.24 7.27
CA PHE A 344 -20.88 -6.95 7.98
C PHE A 344 -20.56 -8.07 8.96
N ASN A 345 -19.67 -8.96 8.57
CA ASN A 345 -19.18 -10.04 9.44
C ASN A 345 -18.09 -9.48 10.37
N GLY A 346 -18.43 -9.21 11.63
CA GLY A 346 -17.49 -8.71 12.65
C GLY A 346 -17.79 -7.33 13.21
N LEU A 347 -18.77 -6.59 12.66
CA LEU A 347 -19.33 -5.36 13.25
C LEU A 347 -20.61 -5.67 14.02
N ASN A 348 -20.92 -4.87 15.03
CA ASN A 348 -22.25 -4.82 15.59
C ASN A 348 -23.20 -3.95 14.73
N ASN A 349 -24.51 -3.98 15.00
CA ASN A 349 -25.49 -3.27 14.19
C ASN A 349 -25.29 -1.74 14.19
N GLU A 350 -24.86 -1.15 15.30
CA GLU A 350 -24.64 0.29 15.41
C GLU A 350 -23.42 0.73 14.60
N GLU A 351 -22.34 -0.05 14.66
CA GLU A 351 -21.13 0.16 13.86
C GLU A 351 -21.43 0.02 12.37
N ALA A 352 -22.18 -1.01 11.97
CA ALA A 352 -22.57 -1.24 10.58
C ALA A 352 -23.41 -0.08 10.02
N GLN A 353 -24.43 0.36 10.77
CA GLN A 353 -25.25 1.51 10.38
C GLN A 353 -24.45 2.81 10.29
N TRP A 354 -23.49 3.01 11.20
CA TRP A 354 -22.60 4.17 11.15
C TRP A 354 -21.74 4.16 9.88
N VAL A 355 -21.15 3.02 9.51
CA VAL A 355 -20.37 2.87 8.26
C VAL A 355 -21.25 3.14 7.05
N MET A 356 -22.43 2.52 6.96
CA MET A 356 -23.37 2.71 5.86
C MET A 356 -23.73 4.19 5.69
N LYS A 357 -24.09 4.87 6.77
CA LYS A 357 -24.44 6.30 6.75
C LYS A 357 -23.25 7.18 6.35
N ARG A 358 -22.06 6.86 6.84
CA ARG A 358 -20.84 7.63 6.56
C ARG A 358 -20.40 7.54 5.11
N CYS A 359 -20.57 6.38 4.48
CA CYS A 359 -20.20 6.13 3.09
C CYS A 359 -21.36 6.33 2.11
N ASP A 360 -22.53 6.71 2.60
CA ASP A 360 -23.79 6.79 1.82
C ASP A 360 -24.09 5.46 1.09
N LEU A 361 -23.77 4.32 1.73
CA LEU A 361 -24.13 2.99 1.26
C LEU A 361 -25.60 2.71 1.58
N LYS A 362 -26.33 2.17 0.61
CA LYS A 362 -27.77 1.90 0.72
C LYS A 362 -28.10 0.50 0.22
N GLU A 363 -28.91 -0.21 0.98
CA GLU A 363 -29.55 -1.44 0.52
C GLU A 363 -30.69 -1.14 -0.44
N ASN A 364 -31.00 -2.08 -1.33
CA ASN A 364 -31.99 -1.96 -2.39
C ASN A 364 -31.79 -0.69 -3.26
N ALA A 365 -30.53 -0.33 -3.54
CA ALA A 365 -30.18 0.88 -4.29
C ALA A 365 -28.88 0.72 -5.09
N PHE A 366 -28.70 1.59 -6.07
CA PHE A 366 -27.44 1.70 -6.78
C PHE A 366 -26.38 2.35 -5.90
N ASN A 367 -25.24 1.67 -5.75
CA ASN A 367 -24.05 2.17 -5.06
C ASN A 367 -22.88 2.19 -6.03
N SER A 368 -22.02 3.21 -5.91
CA SER A 368 -20.80 3.24 -6.70
C SER A 368 -19.73 2.34 -6.08
N ILE A 369 -18.90 1.73 -6.91
CA ILE A 369 -17.73 0.93 -6.46
C ILE A 369 -16.81 1.77 -5.56
N GLN A 370 -16.71 3.07 -5.85
CA GLN A 370 -15.93 4.00 -5.02
C GLN A 370 -16.45 4.06 -3.56
N ARG A 371 -17.78 4.10 -3.36
CA ARG A 371 -18.39 4.09 -2.00
C ARG A 371 -18.10 2.78 -1.25
N ILE A 372 -18.11 1.66 -1.97
CA ILE A 372 -17.78 0.34 -1.40
C ILE A 372 -16.32 0.34 -0.91
N LYS A 373 -15.40 0.87 -1.71
CA LYS A 373 -13.98 1.03 -1.32
C LYS A 373 -13.78 2.03 -0.19
N GLU A 374 -14.56 3.11 -0.14
CA GLU A 374 -14.52 4.07 0.96
C GLU A 374 -14.96 3.44 2.27
N ALA A 375 -15.93 2.53 2.26
CA ALA A 375 -16.35 1.79 3.45
C ALA A 375 -15.20 0.95 4.02
N THR A 376 -14.44 0.23 3.18
CA THR A 376 -13.23 -0.48 3.62
C THR A 376 -12.23 0.46 4.27
N THR A 377 -12.00 1.62 3.66
CA THR A 377 -11.09 2.65 4.20
C THR A 377 -11.54 3.17 5.56
N ILE A 378 -12.83 3.43 5.74
CA ILE A 378 -13.40 3.94 6.99
C ILE A 378 -13.31 2.88 8.10
N ILE A 379 -13.58 1.63 7.78
CA ILE A 379 -13.48 0.53 8.75
C ILE A 379 -12.02 0.26 9.14
N LEU A 380 -11.10 0.28 8.17
CA LEU A 380 -9.66 0.14 8.43
C LEU A 380 -9.07 1.30 9.23
N ALA A 381 -9.71 2.48 9.18
CA ALA A 381 -9.34 3.59 10.05
C ALA A 381 -9.60 3.29 11.55
N ASN A 382 -10.29 2.21 11.87
CA ASN A 382 -10.44 1.72 13.23
C ASN A 382 -9.26 0.82 13.61
N THR A 383 -8.54 1.14 14.66
CA THR A 383 -7.39 0.37 15.19
C THR A 383 -7.74 -1.08 15.56
N TYR A 384 -9.03 -1.39 15.60
CA TYR A 384 -9.59 -2.66 16.04
C TYR A 384 -9.52 -3.77 15.00
N TYR A 385 -9.47 -3.41 13.73
CA TYR A 385 -9.49 -4.35 12.61
C TYR A 385 -8.13 -4.37 11.91
N SER A 386 -7.61 -5.57 11.69
CA SER A 386 -6.31 -5.78 11.04
C SER A 386 -6.43 -5.90 9.52
N ASN A 387 -7.58 -6.32 9.06
CA ASN A 387 -7.89 -6.50 7.67
C ASN A 387 -9.39 -6.43 7.44
N ILE A 388 -9.78 -5.93 6.29
CA ILE A 388 -11.14 -5.99 5.77
C ILE A 388 -11.08 -6.40 4.31
N SER A 389 -11.87 -7.37 3.96
CA SER A 389 -12.14 -7.75 2.58
C SER A 389 -13.61 -7.54 2.27
N TYR A 390 -13.94 -7.30 1.02
CA TYR A 390 -15.31 -7.36 0.57
C TYR A 390 -15.45 -8.38 -0.55
N GLU A 391 -16.62 -8.99 -0.62
CA GLU A 391 -17.06 -9.87 -1.69
C GLU A 391 -18.39 -9.38 -2.21
N LEU A 392 -18.55 -9.45 -3.53
CA LEU A 392 -19.80 -9.17 -4.21
C LEU A 392 -20.32 -10.51 -4.73
N LEU A 393 -21.50 -10.92 -4.29
CA LEU A 393 -22.20 -12.09 -4.83
C LEU A 393 -23.38 -11.61 -5.67
N GLN A 394 -23.41 -11.99 -6.94
CA GLN A 394 -24.48 -11.62 -7.86
C GLN A 394 -25.57 -12.69 -7.84
N ASN A 395 -26.83 -12.27 -7.79
CA ASN A 395 -27.98 -13.15 -7.93
C ASN A 395 -28.43 -13.25 -9.39
N ASP A 396 -29.36 -14.16 -9.68
CA ASP A 396 -29.93 -14.42 -11.02
C ASP A 396 -30.57 -13.17 -11.68
N LYS A 397 -30.89 -12.14 -10.91
CA LYS A 397 -31.49 -10.89 -11.39
C LYS A 397 -30.45 -9.81 -11.71
N GLY A 398 -29.16 -10.10 -11.52
CA GLY A 398 -28.08 -9.15 -11.71
C GLY A 398 -27.92 -8.14 -10.56
N GLU A 399 -28.60 -8.35 -9.42
CA GLU A 399 -28.41 -7.60 -8.18
C GLU A 399 -27.29 -8.22 -7.34
N TYR A 400 -26.63 -7.42 -6.49
CA TYR A 400 -25.51 -7.89 -5.68
C TYR A 400 -25.84 -7.91 -4.20
N ASP A 401 -25.40 -8.94 -3.51
CA ASP A 401 -25.22 -8.94 -2.06
C ASP A 401 -23.75 -8.62 -1.75
N LEU A 402 -23.53 -7.63 -0.89
CA LEU A 402 -22.20 -7.16 -0.50
C LEU A 402 -21.84 -7.69 0.89
N TYR A 403 -20.78 -8.47 0.97
CA TYR A 403 -20.27 -9.04 2.22
C TYR A 403 -18.94 -8.37 2.60
N TYR A 404 -18.90 -7.72 3.74
CA TYR A 404 -17.65 -7.28 4.36
C TYR A 404 -17.23 -8.31 5.42
N THR A 405 -16.01 -8.81 5.31
CA THR A 405 -15.41 -9.69 6.32
C THR A 405 -14.29 -8.95 7.03
N LEU A 406 -14.45 -8.80 8.35
CA LEU A 406 -13.53 -8.08 9.20
C LEU A 406 -12.78 -9.03 10.11
N ASN A 407 -11.47 -8.95 10.09
CA ASN A 407 -10.62 -9.69 11.03
C ASN A 407 -10.23 -8.75 12.18
N LYS A 408 -10.63 -9.11 13.41
CA LYS A 408 -10.25 -8.35 14.60
C LYS A 408 -8.75 -8.43 14.82
N LYS A 409 -8.17 -7.31 15.19
CA LYS A 409 -6.73 -7.19 15.53
C LYS A 409 -6.46 -7.81 16.91
N ASN A 410 -6.66 -9.10 17.05
CA ASN A 410 -6.35 -9.85 18.30
C ASN A 410 -4.86 -10.23 18.38
N GLU A 411 -3.98 -9.47 17.76
CA GLU A 411 -2.58 -9.85 17.63
C GLU A 411 -1.73 -9.11 18.65
N SER A 412 -1.12 -9.88 19.55
CA SER A 412 0.07 -9.41 20.25
C SER A 412 1.19 -9.23 19.22
N ARG A 413 1.88 -8.09 19.27
CA ARG A 413 2.97 -7.77 18.33
C ARG A 413 4.23 -7.39 19.07
N ILE A 414 5.37 -7.81 18.54
CA ILE A 414 6.69 -7.31 18.91
C ILE A 414 7.18 -6.45 17.75
N ASN A 415 7.50 -5.21 18.05
CA ASN A 415 7.98 -4.24 17.08
C ASN A 415 9.42 -3.87 17.40
N ILE A 416 10.26 -3.77 16.38
CA ILE A 416 11.68 -3.46 16.51
C ILE A 416 11.99 -2.25 15.62
N GLY A 417 12.44 -1.16 16.24
CA GLY A 417 12.96 0.02 15.57
C GLY A 417 14.46 0.10 15.75
N VAL A 418 15.18 0.42 14.69
CA VAL A 418 16.64 0.63 14.73
C VAL A 418 16.94 1.95 14.03
N ARG A 419 17.82 2.74 14.61
CA ARG A 419 18.27 4.01 14.07
C ARG A 419 19.77 4.17 14.30
N PHE A 420 20.43 4.69 13.28
CA PHE A 420 21.83 5.11 13.35
C PHE A 420 21.90 6.58 12.93
N ASP A 421 22.52 7.42 13.75
CA ASP A 421 22.75 8.80 13.40
C ASP A 421 24.09 9.33 13.96
N SER A 422 24.54 10.48 13.45
CA SER A 422 25.84 11.05 13.82
C SER A 422 25.90 11.58 15.27
N GLU A 423 24.77 11.70 15.97
CA GLU A 423 24.70 12.25 17.34
C GLU A 423 24.56 11.17 18.41
N GLU A 424 23.72 10.16 18.17
CA GLU A 424 23.46 9.09 19.12
C GLU A 424 24.21 7.78 18.78
N ILE A 425 24.85 7.72 17.59
CA ILE A 425 25.52 6.57 17.01
C ILE A 425 24.54 5.45 16.69
N ALA A 426 23.91 4.84 17.70
CA ALA A 426 22.91 3.79 17.52
C ALA A 426 21.82 3.89 18.60
N SER A 427 20.57 3.69 18.16
CA SER A 427 19.41 3.59 19.05
C SER A 427 18.56 2.39 18.65
N LEU A 428 18.08 1.65 19.64
CA LEU A 428 17.18 0.49 19.49
C LEU A 428 15.87 0.79 20.24
N LEU A 429 14.74 0.64 19.57
CA LEU A 429 13.42 0.70 20.17
C LEU A 429 12.76 -0.68 20.09
N LEU A 430 12.48 -1.27 21.24
CA LEU A 430 11.71 -2.50 21.37
C LEU A 430 10.33 -2.16 21.91
N ASN A 431 9.29 -2.65 21.29
CA ASN A 431 7.93 -2.48 21.75
C ASN A 431 7.19 -3.82 21.71
N ALA A 432 6.48 -4.13 22.79
CA ALA A 432 5.54 -5.24 22.85
C ALA A 432 4.14 -4.68 23.12
N ARG A 433 3.19 -4.97 22.24
CA ARG A 433 1.80 -4.57 22.40
C ARG A 433 0.89 -5.80 22.33
N THR A 434 -0.06 -5.89 23.25
CA THR A 434 -1.06 -6.96 23.27
C THR A 434 -2.45 -6.39 23.50
N THR A 435 -3.45 -6.93 22.82
CA THR A 435 -4.86 -6.64 23.07
C THR A 435 -5.39 -7.60 24.14
N LEU A 436 -6.17 -7.05 25.09
CA LEU A 436 -6.74 -7.85 26.15
C LEU A 436 -8.13 -8.36 25.74
N LYS A 437 -8.42 -9.61 26.06
CA LYS A 437 -9.75 -10.20 25.92
C LYS A 437 -10.65 -9.69 27.03
N SER A 438 -11.22 -8.50 26.85
CA SER A 438 -12.12 -7.86 27.80
C SER A 438 -13.44 -7.47 27.13
N ARG A 439 -14.46 -7.20 27.93
CA ARG A 439 -15.78 -6.75 27.45
C ARG A 439 -15.69 -5.44 26.67
N VAL A 440 -14.78 -4.56 27.10
CA VAL A 440 -14.42 -3.33 26.40
C VAL A 440 -13.04 -3.52 25.78
N PRO A 441 -12.88 -3.22 24.49
CA PRO A 441 -11.61 -3.32 23.82
C PRO A 441 -10.49 -2.56 24.54
N SER A 442 -9.43 -3.25 24.87
CA SER A 442 -8.31 -2.65 25.60
C SER A 442 -6.96 -3.24 25.17
N TYR A 443 -5.90 -2.50 25.41
CA TYR A 443 -4.54 -2.94 25.09
C TYR A 443 -3.56 -2.56 26.20
N VAL A 444 -2.48 -3.34 26.28
CA VAL A 444 -1.27 -3.00 27.05
C VAL A 444 -0.12 -2.90 26.05
N SER A 445 0.74 -1.89 26.24
CA SER A 445 1.95 -1.71 25.43
C SER A 445 3.11 -1.35 26.35
N ALA A 446 4.24 -2.01 26.12
CA ALA A 446 5.49 -1.71 26.80
C ALA A 446 6.59 -1.43 25.75
N SER A 447 7.32 -0.33 25.94
CA SER A 447 8.42 0.06 25.04
C SER A 447 9.69 0.25 25.86
N ILE A 448 10.84 -0.12 25.27
CA ILE A 448 12.16 0.13 25.82
C ILE A 448 13.01 0.75 24.71
N ARG A 449 13.60 1.89 25.00
CA ARG A 449 14.60 2.55 24.16
C ARG A 449 15.98 2.34 24.76
N LEU A 450 16.92 1.90 23.95
CA LEU A 450 18.32 1.72 24.29
C LEU A 450 19.17 2.60 23.38
N GLY A 451 20.18 3.26 23.92
CA GLY A 451 21.08 4.18 23.21
C GLY A 451 21.71 5.17 24.18
N LYS A 452 22.31 6.25 23.65
CA LYS A 452 22.84 7.36 24.46
C LYS A 452 21.74 7.95 25.35
N ARG A 453 20.55 8.11 24.81
CA ARG A 453 19.32 8.39 25.54
C ARG A 453 18.53 7.10 25.69
N TYR A 454 18.31 6.66 26.91
CA TYR A 454 17.58 5.43 27.18
C TYR A 454 16.33 5.70 28.01
N GLY A 455 15.37 4.80 27.90
CA GLY A 455 14.11 4.98 28.63
C GLY A 455 13.13 3.84 28.39
N GLY A 456 11.94 3.99 28.95
CA GLY A 456 10.86 3.04 28.79
C GLY A 456 9.50 3.71 28.91
N GLU A 457 8.50 3.05 28.36
CA GLU A 457 7.11 3.50 28.43
C GLU A 457 6.21 2.28 28.63
N LEU A 458 5.29 2.40 29.57
CA LEU A 458 4.21 1.46 29.79
C LEU A 458 2.88 2.19 29.57
N SER A 459 2.01 1.64 28.75
CA SER A 459 0.71 2.23 28.46
C SER A 459 -0.41 1.19 28.50
N TYR A 460 -1.56 1.62 29.01
CA TYR A 460 -2.82 0.91 28.99
C TYR A 460 -3.86 1.78 28.32
N GLY A 461 -4.60 1.24 27.38
CA GLY A 461 -5.65 1.98 26.69
C GLY A 461 -6.96 1.21 26.61
N ILE A 462 -8.06 1.94 26.65
CA ILE A 462 -9.43 1.45 26.51
C ILE A 462 -10.07 2.19 25.34
N GLU A 463 -10.73 1.44 24.45
CA GLU A 463 -11.45 1.98 23.29
C GLU A 463 -12.96 1.69 23.46
N PRO A 464 -13.68 2.47 24.35
CA PRO A 464 -15.03 2.15 24.78
C PRO A 464 -16.12 2.36 23.72
N ALA A 465 -15.84 3.15 22.70
CA ALA A 465 -16.77 3.44 21.62
C ALA A 465 -16.03 3.64 20.31
N PRO A 466 -16.72 3.54 19.16
CA PRO A 466 -16.07 3.64 17.87
C PRO A 466 -15.30 4.94 17.62
N LEU A 467 -15.42 5.95 18.44
CA LEU A 467 -14.85 7.27 18.20
C LEU A 467 -13.83 7.73 19.25
N SER A 468 -13.59 6.98 20.31
CA SER A 468 -12.77 7.46 21.41
C SER A 468 -11.84 6.42 22.01
N SER A 469 -10.70 6.88 22.51
CA SER A 469 -9.74 6.11 23.28
C SER A 469 -9.40 6.86 24.57
N LEU A 470 -9.40 6.16 25.69
CA LEU A 470 -8.87 6.63 26.96
C LEU A 470 -7.58 5.85 27.25
N SER A 471 -6.47 6.55 27.45
CA SER A 471 -5.18 5.93 27.74
C SER A 471 -4.58 6.44 29.05
N LEU A 472 -3.89 5.54 29.73
CA LEU A 472 -3.02 5.83 30.86
C LEU A 472 -1.63 5.36 30.50
N SER A 473 -0.62 6.24 30.62
CA SER A 473 0.76 5.90 30.32
C SER A 473 1.73 6.44 31.38
N TYR A 474 2.81 5.72 31.55
CA TYR A 474 3.97 6.16 32.29
C TYR A 474 5.19 6.03 31.41
N LYS A 475 5.97 7.12 31.29
CA LYS A 475 7.18 7.22 30.49
C LYS A 475 8.35 7.70 31.34
N PHE A 476 9.49 7.08 31.14
CA PHE A 476 10.77 7.46 31.73
C PHE A 476 11.80 7.63 30.64
N ILE A 477 12.54 8.72 30.63
CA ILE A 477 13.67 8.96 29.72
C ILE A 477 14.83 9.56 30.51
N HIS A 478 16.03 9.01 30.26
CA HIS A 478 17.30 9.61 30.68
C HIS A 478 17.88 10.37 29.50
N ASN A 479 18.20 11.65 29.70
CA ASN A 479 18.77 12.55 28.70
C ASN A 479 20.16 13.03 29.14
N ASP A 480 21.06 13.18 28.17
CA ASP A 480 22.36 13.82 28.28
C ASP A 480 22.48 14.81 27.15
N ILE A 481 22.36 16.11 27.46
CA ILE A 481 22.15 17.17 26.48
C ILE A 481 23.14 18.32 26.70
N ASP A 482 23.78 18.74 25.61
CA ASP A 482 24.54 19.97 25.50
C ASP A 482 23.60 21.10 25.07
N TYR A 483 23.53 22.13 25.88
CA TYR A 483 22.77 23.33 25.55
C TYR A 483 23.69 24.42 25.03
N TYR A 484 23.26 25.08 23.96
CA TYR A 484 23.95 26.17 23.32
C TYR A 484 23.18 27.47 23.49
N GLN A 485 23.88 28.56 23.47
CA GLN A 485 23.34 29.91 23.44
C GLN A 485 24.20 30.77 22.52
N LYS A 486 23.57 31.40 21.55
CA LYS A 486 24.27 32.16 20.50
C LYS A 486 25.40 31.38 19.82
N GLY A 487 25.13 30.10 19.47
CA GLY A 487 26.07 29.20 18.80
C GLY A 487 27.26 28.75 19.62
N LYS A 488 27.30 29.06 20.91
CA LYS A 488 28.35 28.63 21.84
C LYS A 488 27.78 27.68 22.88
N ARG A 489 28.49 26.57 23.15
CA ARG A 489 28.11 25.65 24.21
C ARG A 489 28.06 26.39 25.55
N SER A 490 26.91 26.43 26.16
CA SER A 490 26.67 27.10 27.43
C SER A 490 26.90 26.14 28.60
N PHE A 491 26.25 24.98 28.60
CA PHE A 491 26.40 23.96 29.63
C PHE A 491 25.93 22.60 29.13
N THR A 492 26.31 21.54 29.86
CA THR A 492 25.81 20.18 29.69
C THR A 492 25.01 19.77 30.89
N THR A 493 23.91 19.09 30.72
CA THR A 493 23.14 18.54 31.81
C THR A 493 22.67 17.12 31.52
N THR A 494 22.67 16.30 32.57
CA THR A 494 22.00 15.00 32.56
C THR A 494 20.78 15.07 33.46
N PHE A 495 19.67 14.60 32.99
CA PHE A 495 18.42 14.56 33.75
C PHE A 495 17.58 13.34 33.43
N ARG A 496 16.74 12.97 34.38
CA ARG A 496 15.70 11.96 34.25
C ARG A 496 14.37 12.65 34.15
N HIS A 497 13.61 12.31 33.12
CA HIS A 497 12.25 12.84 32.90
C HIS A 497 11.24 11.72 33.08
N HIS A 498 10.38 11.86 34.06
CA HIS A 498 9.27 10.96 34.36
C HIS A 498 7.97 11.65 33.95
N THR A 499 7.13 10.97 33.21
CA THR A 499 5.83 11.48 32.77
C THR A 499 4.75 10.44 33.06
N GLY A 500 3.76 10.80 33.89
CA GLY A 500 2.49 10.08 34.00
C GLY A 500 1.43 10.84 33.20
N GLU A 501 0.75 10.21 32.26
CA GLU A 501 -0.24 10.85 31.40
C GLU A 501 -1.54 10.07 31.40
N MET A 502 -2.65 10.78 31.53
CA MET A 502 -4.00 10.30 31.24
C MET A 502 -4.58 11.14 30.11
N ALA A 503 -4.91 10.50 29.00
CA ALA A 503 -5.34 11.17 27.78
C ALA A 503 -6.62 10.55 27.21
N TYR A 504 -7.52 11.42 26.76
CA TYR A 504 -8.67 11.08 25.92
C TYR A 504 -8.40 11.55 24.50
N SER A 505 -8.63 10.70 23.50
CA SER A 505 -8.47 11.06 22.10
C SER A 505 -9.54 10.41 21.21
N ASN A 506 -9.81 11.03 20.05
CA ASN A 506 -10.61 10.39 19.01
C ASN A 506 -9.75 9.41 18.22
N VAL A 507 -10.32 8.26 17.84
CA VAL A 507 -9.60 7.16 17.16
C VAL A 507 -10.01 7.01 15.70
N TRP A 508 -11.23 7.39 15.33
CA TRP A 508 -11.86 7.04 14.04
C TRP A 508 -11.64 8.02 12.89
N LEU A 509 -11.03 9.17 13.14
CA LEU A 509 -10.78 10.13 12.08
C LEU A 509 -9.42 9.86 11.43
N ARG A 510 -9.44 9.48 10.18
CA ARG A 510 -8.26 9.05 9.41
C ARG A 510 -7.11 10.06 9.40
N ASN A 511 -7.45 11.34 9.22
CA ASN A 511 -6.47 12.41 9.04
C ASN A 511 -6.47 13.42 10.19
N PHE A 512 -7.33 13.26 11.18
CA PHE A 512 -7.54 14.22 12.23
C PHE A 512 -7.56 13.52 13.60
N ARG A 513 -6.75 14.01 14.51
CA ARG A 513 -6.70 13.56 15.90
C ARG A 513 -6.83 14.76 16.83
N PHE A 514 -7.78 14.66 17.73
CA PHE A 514 -7.96 15.59 18.84
C PHE A 514 -7.71 14.83 20.14
N GLY A 515 -6.98 15.44 21.07
CA GLY A 515 -6.70 14.88 22.38
C GLY A 515 -6.83 15.91 23.49
N LEU A 516 -7.31 15.45 24.63
CA LEU A 516 -7.34 16.19 25.90
C LEU A 516 -6.72 15.31 26.97
N GLY A 517 -6.00 15.89 27.91
CA GLY A 517 -5.44 15.09 28.99
C GLY A 517 -4.83 15.89 30.11
N VAL A 518 -4.34 15.11 31.06
CA VAL A 518 -3.60 15.60 32.23
C VAL A 518 -2.29 14.84 32.28
N LYS A 519 -1.17 15.55 32.52
CA LYS A 519 0.16 14.99 32.74
C LYS A 519 0.68 15.40 34.12
N TYR A 520 1.38 14.50 34.74
CA TYR A 520 2.31 14.80 35.82
C TYR A 520 3.72 14.58 35.31
N GLU A 521 4.55 15.59 35.42
CA GLU A 521 5.94 15.59 34.93
C GLU A 521 6.88 15.86 36.09
N LEU A 522 7.97 15.08 36.16
CA LEU A 522 9.04 15.23 37.12
C LEU A 522 10.38 15.25 36.37
N TYR A 523 11.15 16.29 36.54
CA TYR A 523 12.52 16.43 36.07
C TYR A 523 13.48 16.33 37.24
N ASP A 524 14.31 15.29 37.23
CA ASP A 524 15.34 15.02 38.22
C ASP A 524 16.71 15.27 37.59
N TYR A 525 17.33 16.38 37.96
CA TYR A 525 18.60 16.83 37.40
C TYR A 525 19.78 16.23 38.15
N GLY A 526 20.59 15.36 37.48
CA GLY A 526 21.70 14.64 38.08
C GLY A 526 23.03 15.40 38.11
N ARG A 527 23.34 16.15 37.03
CA ARG A 527 24.58 16.93 36.89
C ARG A 527 24.35 18.15 36.00
N PHE A 528 24.89 19.28 36.46
CA PHE A 528 25.10 20.49 35.66
C PHE A 528 26.58 20.77 35.52
N LEU A 529 27.11 20.69 34.31
CA LEU A 529 28.48 21.07 34.00
C LEU A 529 28.47 22.40 33.30
N HIS A 530 28.86 23.46 34.01
CA HIS A 530 28.96 24.81 33.44
C HIS A 530 30.40 25.04 32.93
N GLN A 531 30.53 25.54 31.70
CA GLN A 531 31.84 25.73 31.06
C GLN A 531 32.37 27.18 31.14
N ILE A 532 31.56 28.15 31.55
CA ILE A 532 31.96 29.58 31.52
C ILE A 532 31.57 30.31 32.83
N GLY A 533 32.59 30.62 33.63
CA GLY A 533 32.53 31.53 34.77
C GLY A 533 32.06 30.90 36.10
N ASN A 534 32.63 31.40 37.20
CA ASN A 534 32.51 30.88 38.60
C ASN A 534 31.10 30.99 39.27
N GLN A 535 30.00 31.05 38.53
CA GLN A 535 28.68 31.00 39.14
C GLN A 535 27.99 29.68 38.72
N GLY A 536 27.96 28.71 39.61
CA GLY A 536 27.21 27.48 39.45
C GLY A 536 25.72 27.79 39.27
N PHE A 537 25.16 27.41 38.17
CA PHE A 537 23.72 27.40 37.98
C PHE A 537 23.19 26.10 38.57
N GLU A 538 22.62 26.13 39.79
CA GLU A 538 21.90 25.01 40.34
C GLU A 538 20.46 25.08 39.84
N VAL A 539 20.01 24.05 39.16
CA VAL A 539 18.60 23.87 38.81
C VAL A 539 18.03 22.84 39.77
N ASP A 540 17.07 23.24 40.56
CA ASP A 540 16.33 22.32 41.41
C ASP A 540 15.50 21.36 40.58
N ASN A 541 15.19 20.21 41.15
CA ASN A 541 14.24 19.29 40.56
C ASN A 541 12.89 19.96 40.33
N GLU A 542 12.32 19.77 39.14
CA GLU A 542 11.09 20.42 38.71
C GLU A 542 9.96 19.39 38.67
N HIS A 543 8.80 19.72 39.16
CA HIS A 543 7.59 18.92 39.02
C HIS A 543 6.36 19.80 38.80
N PHE A 544 5.45 19.32 38.00
CA PHE A 544 4.20 20.03 37.72
C PHE A 544 3.14 19.11 37.13
N PHE A 545 1.90 19.50 37.33
CA PHE A 545 0.75 19.00 36.58
C PHE A 545 0.51 19.88 35.38
N SER A 546 0.16 19.27 34.24
CA SER A 546 -0.26 20.02 33.07
C SER A 546 -1.57 19.50 32.52
N TYR A 547 -2.43 20.43 32.15
CA TYR A 547 -3.66 20.16 31.38
C TYR A 547 -3.38 20.51 29.95
N PHE A 548 -3.62 19.59 29.04
CA PHE A 548 -3.31 19.84 27.64
C PHE A 548 -4.48 19.54 26.71
N ALA A 549 -4.51 20.28 25.61
CA ALA A 549 -5.31 20.00 24.44
C ALA A 549 -4.39 19.94 23.22
N ASN A 550 -4.52 18.91 22.41
CA ASN A 550 -3.76 18.79 21.17
C ASN A 550 -4.68 18.54 19.98
N LEU A 551 -4.21 18.97 18.80
CA LEU A 551 -4.89 18.81 17.55
C LEU A 551 -3.86 18.47 16.49
N HIS A 552 -4.06 17.36 15.80
CA HIS A 552 -3.17 16.90 14.75
C HIS A 552 -4.00 16.59 13.49
N TYR A 553 -3.60 17.16 12.37
CA TYR A 553 -4.19 16.90 11.04
C TYR A 553 -3.10 16.62 10.04
N GLU A 554 -3.20 15.50 9.31
CA GLU A 554 -2.18 15.11 8.35
C GLU A 554 -2.77 14.34 7.16
N THR A 555 -2.36 14.76 5.95
CA THR A 555 -2.77 14.16 4.67
C THR A 555 -1.59 13.74 3.78
N TYR A 556 -0.39 13.62 4.33
CA TYR A 556 0.80 13.23 3.58
C TYR A 556 0.66 11.84 2.96
N ASP A 557 1.10 11.69 1.71
CA ASP A 557 1.21 10.42 0.99
C ASP A 557 2.41 9.57 1.45
N ASN A 558 3.49 10.20 1.92
CA ASN A 558 4.68 9.57 2.49
C ASN A 558 5.12 10.34 3.74
N ALA A 559 5.55 9.65 4.79
CA ALA A 559 5.91 10.27 6.08
C ALA A 559 7.14 11.18 6.00
N TYR A 560 8.18 10.72 5.29
CA TYR A 560 9.50 11.37 5.27
C TYR A 560 9.76 12.15 3.99
N PHE A 561 9.23 11.67 2.87
CA PHE A 561 9.41 12.31 1.57
C PHE A 561 8.06 12.59 0.89
N PRO A 562 7.16 13.37 1.54
CA PRO A 562 5.84 13.61 0.99
C PRO A 562 5.91 14.34 -0.36
N SER A 563 5.06 13.90 -1.31
CA SER A 563 4.90 14.53 -2.62
C SER A 563 3.63 15.38 -2.72
N LYS A 564 2.71 15.20 -1.77
CA LYS A 564 1.46 15.97 -1.64
C LYS A 564 0.90 15.90 -0.22
N GLY A 565 0.03 16.85 0.09
CA GLY A 565 -0.68 16.90 1.36
C GLY A 565 -0.21 18.02 2.28
N VAL A 566 -0.79 18.05 3.47
CA VAL A 566 -0.49 19.03 4.51
C VAL A 566 -0.39 18.33 5.86
N LYS A 567 0.39 18.91 6.75
CA LYS A 567 0.52 18.50 8.16
C LYS A 567 0.34 19.73 9.04
N PHE A 568 -0.55 19.59 10.01
CA PHE A 568 -0.81 20.61 11.02
C PHE A 568 -0.79 19.97 12.39
N HIS A 569 -0.10 20.56 13.34
CA HIS A 569 -0.11 20.19 14.76
C HIS A 569 -0.22 21.43 15.61
N SER A 570 -1.02 21.35 16.68
CA SER A 570 -1.15 22.41 17.68
C SER A 570 -1.36 21.83 19.05
N THR A 571 -0.73 22.39 20.06
CA THR A 571 -0.88 22.01 21.46
C THR A 571 -0.99 23.27 22.32
N TYR A 572 -1.91 23.24 23.26
CA TYR A 572 -1.99 24.18 24.35
C TYR A 572 -1.89 23.44 25.67
N SER A 573 -1.01 23.88 26.55
CA SER A 573 -0.79 23.27 27.86
C SER A 573 -0.79 24.35 28.96
N LEU A 574 -1.52 24.07 30.05
CA LEU A 574 -1.54 24.88 31.25
C LEU A 574 -0.83 24.12 32.38
N TYR A 575 0.13 24.73 33.03
CA TYR A 575 1.00 24.10 34.02
C TYR A 575 0.76 24.65 35.42
N THR A 576 0.69 23.73 36.39
CA THR A 576 0.46 23.99 37.82
C THR A 576 1.33 23.07 38.67
N ASP A 577 1.57 23.39 39.94
CA ASP A 577 2.24 22.50 40.90
C ASP A 577 1.26 21.86 41.90
N ASN A 578 0.08 22.48 42.06
CA ASN A 578 -0.93 22.07 43.03
C ASN A 578 -2.35 22.02 42.43
N PHE A 579 -2.48 21.74 41.14
CA PHE A 579 -3.71 21.73 40.33
C PHE A 579 -4.32 23.09 40.02
N LEU A 580 -3.99 24.18 40.74
CA LEU A 580 -4.61 25.50 40.57
C LEU A 580 -3.58 26.60 40.35
N LYS A 581 -2.41 26.52 41.00
CA LYS A 581 -1.37 27.55 41.00
C LYS A 581 -0.03 26.96 40.52
N TYR A 582 0.91 27.81 40.30
CA TYR A 582 2.33 27.44 40.07
C TYR A 582 3.25 28.36 40.91
N LYS A 583 3.98 27.79 41.86
CA LYS A 583 4.87 28.49 42.81
C LYS A 583 4.16 29.68 43.48
N ASP A 584 2.94 29.39 44.01
CA ASP A 584 2.02 30.36 44.66
C ASP A 584 1.57 31.55 43.76
N ASP A 585 1.88 31.55 42.49
CA ASP A 585 1.44 32.53 41.48
C ASP A 585 0.42 31.92 40.51
N THR A 586 0.04 32.67 39.49
CA THR A 586 -0.81 32.17 38.40
C THR A 586 -0.12 31.06 37.60
N PRO A 587 -0.86 30.07 37.14
CA PRO A 587 -0.31 29.07 36.23
C PRO A 587 0.39 29.70 35.02
N PHE A 588 1.46 29.06 34.54
CA PHE A 588 2.03 29.42 33.25
C PHE A 588 1.44 28.53 32.14
N SER A 589 1.43 29.01 30.94
CA SER A 589 0.91 28.23 29.81
C SER A 589 1.84 28.28 28.60
N VAL A 590 1.73 27.25 27.77
CA VAL A 590 2.50 27.11 26.54
C VAL A 590 1.55 26.82 25.40
N ALA A 591 1.63 27.63 24.36
CA ALA A 591 0.97 27.38 23.07
C ALA A 591 2.03 27.05 22.02
N SER A 592 1.89 25.92 21.36
CA SER A 592 2.74 25.52 20.24
C SER A 592 1.93 25.16 19.01
N GLY A 593 2.49 25.42 17.85
CA GLY A 593 1.84 25.06 16.59
C GLY A 593 2.84 24.91 15.45
N SER A 594 2.51 24.04 14.53
CA SER A 594 3.27 23.84 13.30
C SER A 594 2.35 23.58 12.11
N PHE A 595 2.70 24.15 10.98
CA PHE A 595 2.08 23.87 9.69
C PHE A 595 3.17 23.61 8.66
N GLU A 596 2.99 22.56 7.88
CA GLU A 596 3.86 22.26 6.74
C GLU A 596 2.96 21.77 5.59
N GLY A 597 3.14 22.34 4.39
CA GLY A 597 2.40 21.95 3.19
C GLY A 597 3.34 21.47 2.11
N VAL A 598 2.83 20.69 1.16
CA VAL A 598 3.54 20.26 -0.04
C VAL A 598 2.84 20.83 -1.25
N VAL A 599 3.56 21.69 -1.98
CA VAL A 599 3.12 22.27 -3.25
C VAL A 599 3.89 21.57 -4.38
N PRO A 600 3.29 20.59 -5.08
CA PRO A 600 3.93 19.96 -6.21
C PRO A 600 4.00 20.93 -7.39
N ILE A 601 5.21 21.25 -7.84
CA ILE A 601 5.46 22.10 -9.01
C ILE A 601 5.53 21.24 -10.27
N THR A 602 6.16 20.07 -10.16
CA THR A 602 6.19 19.04 -11.20
C THR A 602 5.99 17.66 -10.55
N GLN A 603 5.92 16.61 -11.35
CA GLN A 603 5.88 15.24 -10.82
C GLN A 603 7.11 14.84 -9.98
N ARG A 604 8.22 15.58 -10.09
CA ARG A 604 9.49 15.27 -9.43
C ARG A 604 10.04 16.41 -8.57
N PHE A 605 9.44 17.60 -8.65
CA PHE A 605 9.88 18.77 -7.91
C PHE A 605 8.73 19.36 -7.10
N ALA A 606 8.97 19.58 -5.81
CA ALA A 606 8.01 20.13 -4.88
C ALA A 606 8.64 21.21 -3.98
N MET A 607 7.83 22.19 -3.60
CA MET A 607 8.13 23.19 -2.59
C MET A 607 7.33 22.86 -1.32
N LEU A 608 8.01 22.87 -0.16
CA LEU A 608 7.41 22.58 1.13
C LEU A 608 7.57 23.80 2.06
N PRO A 609 6.63 24.76 2.03
CA PRO A 609 6.58 25.84 3.00
C PRO A 609 6.19 25.34 4.39
N SER A 610 6.75 25.92 5.43
CA SER A 610 6.45 25.59 6.81
C SER A 610 6.51 26.80 7.73
N VAL A 611 5.65 26.80 8.75
CA VAL A 611 5.66 27.78 9.86
C VAL A 611 5.53 27.00 11.17
N ARG A 612 6.35 27.34 12.14
CA ARG A 612 6.33 26.75 13.49
C ARG A 612 6.46 27.83 14.53
N GLY A 613 5.76 27.66 15.65
CA GLY A 613 5.85 28.63 16.73
C GLY A 613 5.63 27.99 18.10
N ARG A 614 6.28 28.53 19.12
CA ARG A 614 6.05 28.16 20.52
C ARG A 614 6.13 29.42 21.39
N LEU A 615 5.06 29.66 22.15
CA LEU A 615 4.85 30.84 22.96
C LEU A 615 4.61 30.40 24.41
N ILE A 616 5.34 31.00 25.32
CA ILE A 616 5.24 30.76 26.75
C ILE A 616 4.66 32.00 27.43
N PHE A 617 3.63 31.83 28.22
CA PHE A 617 2.93 32.87 28.92
C PHE A 617 2.98 32.62 30.44
N GLY A 618 3.26 33.62 31.24
CA GLY A 618 3.29 33.53 32.67
C GLY A 618 4.62 33.97 33.28
N LYS A 619 4.76 33.70 34.59
CA LYS A 619 5.96 33.98 35.36
C LYS A 619 6.60 32.67 35.86
N ASN A 620 7.82 32.76 36.39
CA ASN A 620 8.52 31.64 37.03
C ASN A 620 8.64 30.42 36.11
N ILE A 621 8.92 30.62 34.80
CA ILE A 621 9.01 29.54 33.83
C ILE A 621 10.15 28.56 34.20
N PRO A 622 9.85 27.25 34.36
CA PRO A 622 10.84 26.25 34.69
C PRO A 622 11.81 26.06 33.52
N PHE A 623 13.07 25.71 33.82
CA PHE A 623 14.09 25.50 32.82
C PHE A 623 13.68 24.43 31.79
N SER A 624 13.06 23.31 32.26
CA SER A 624 12.59 22.23 31.38
C SER A 624 11.55 22.66 30.32
N LYS A 625 10.91 23.82 30.50
CA LYS A 625 9.88 24.34 29.59
C LYS A 625 10.32 25.53 28.74
N MET A 626 11.58 25.96 28.86
CA MET A 626 12.14 26.97 27.98
C MET A 626 12.07 26.56 26.51
N ASN A 627 12.01 27.54 25.60
CA ASN A 627 12.06 27.27 24.18
C ASN A 627 13.45 26.80 23.76
N VAL A 628 13.48 25.74 22.99
CA VAL A 628 14.70 25.18 22.39
C VAL A 628 14.45 24.90 20.91
N MET A 629 15.47 25.10 20.10
CA MET A 629 15.43 24.75 18.68
C MET A 629 16.73 24.10 18.21
N GLY A 630 16.67 23.43 17.06
CA GLY A 630 17.81 22.78 16.41
C GLY A 630 17.46 21.43 15.81
N GLY A 631 18.31 20.92 14.95
CA GLY A 631 18.10 19.70 14.22
C GLY A 631 17.12 19.82 13.03
N ASP A 632 17.09 18.81 12.18
CA ASP A 632 16.30 18.82 10.95
C ASP A 632 14.83 18.44 11.17
N VAL A 633 14.50 17.84 12.32
CA VAL A 633 13.15 17.37 12.67
C VAL A 633 12.77 17.80 14.09
N GLY A 634 11.46 17.99 14.31
CA GLY A 634 10.92 18.28 15.64
C GLY A 634 11.19 17.13 16.59
N GLU A 635 11.34 17.46 17.87
CA GLU A 635 11.56 16.50 18.95
C GLU A 635 12.79 15.58 18.77
N GLN A 636 13.78 16.07 18.03
CA GLN A 636 14.97 15.26 17.71
C GLN A 636 15.73 14.85 18.99
N TYR A 637 15.86 15.75 19.95
CA TYR A 637 16.57 15.53 21.23
C TYR A 637 15.66 15.71 22.44
N LEU A 638 14.78 16.68 22.40
CA LEU A 638 13.85 17.04 23.48
C LEU A 638 12.43 17.16 22.97
N THR A 639 11.45 16.79 23.80
CA THR A 639 10.03 16.75 23.45
C THR A 639 9.48 18.09 22.93
N ASP A 640 9.99 19.22 23.47
CA ASP A 640 9.53 20.57 23.14
C ASP A 640 10.42 21.28 22.10
N GLN A 641 11.39 20.58 21.50
CA GLN A 641 12.36 21.14 20.55
C GLN A 641 11.73 21.42 19.18
N LEU A 642 11.86 22.64 18.69
CA LEU A 642 11.46 23.00 17.33
C LEU A 642 12.61 22.77 16.33
N PRO A 643 12.33 22.19 15.15
CA PRO A 643 13.36 21.95 14.15
C PRO A 643 13.82 23.24 13.50
N PHE A 644 15.15 23.33 13.29
CA PHE A 644 15.80 24.44 12.60
C PHE A 644 16.99 23.90 11.79
N ALA A 645 16.83 23.80 10.49
CA ALA A 645 17.89 23.36 9.59
C ALA A 645 18.97 24.43 9.50
N GLY A 646 20.09 24.22 10.10
CA GLY A 646 21.20 25.17 10.19
C GLY A 646 22.10 24.86 11.38
N THR A 647 21.58 24.22 12.41
CA THR A 647 22.33 23.73 13.54
C THR A 647 21.81 22.40 14.01
N ASN A 648 22.71 21.48 14.39
CA ASN A 648 22.37 20.23 15.08
C ASN A 648 22.32 20.42 16.59
N ASP A 649 22.80 21.55 17.08
CA ASP A 649 22.89 21.88 18.52
C ASP A 649 21.51 22.20 19.09
N VAL A 650 21.32 21.97 20.40
CA VAL A 650 20.11 22.38 21.12
C VAL A 650 20.30 23.82 21.59
N GLU A 651 19.76 24.75 20.81
CA GLU A 651 19.88 26.21 21.07
C GLU A 651 18.76 26.69 21.99
N LEU A 652 19.12 27.38 23.08
CA LEU A 652 18.18 28.03 24.00
C LEU A 652 17.64 29.31 23.41
N MET A 653 16.31 29.47 23.44
CA MET A 653 15.59 30.58 22.89
C MET A 653 14.71 31.27 23.92
N ASN A 654 14.27 32.49 23.60
CA ASN A 654 13.38 33.27 24.46
C ASN A 654 11.94 32.72 24.51
N ASN A 655 11.09 33.30 25.35
CA ASN A 655 9.72 32.82 25.60
C ASN A 655 8.81 32.81 24.38
N SER A 656 9.12 33.62 23.36
CA SER A 656 8.39 33.64 22.09
C SER A 656 9.35 33.23 20.98
N LEU A 657 9.03 32.14 20.26
CA LEU A 657 9.82 31.61 19.16
C LEU A 657 8.90 31.36 17.96
N LEU A 658 9.28 31.91 16.81
CA LEU A 658 8.61 31.70 15.53
C LEU A 658 9.64 31.34 14.47
N ILE A 659 9.39 30.27 13.70
CA ILE A 659 10.28 29.76 12.64
C ILE A 659 9.49 29.63 11.35
N GLY A 660 9.92 30.37 10.30
CA GLY A 660 9.49 30.18 8.94
C GLY A 660 10.51 29.36 8.15
N GLY A 661 10.05 28.48 7.26
CA GLY A 661 10.95 27.64 6.48
C GLY A 661 10.40 27.30 5.11
N ILE A 662 11.30 27.07 4.16
CA ILE A 662 10.99 26.57 2.82
C ILE A 662 11.97 25.44 2.50
N LYS A 663 11.42 24.29 2.03
CA LYS A 663 12.21 23.20 1.47
C LYS A 663 11.92 23.10 -0.01
N LEU A 664 12.95 23.02 -0.83
CA LEU A 664 12.87 22.74 -2.27
C LEU A 664 13.39 21.33 -2.50
N ARG A 665 12.52 20.41 -2.91
CA ARG A 665 12.85 19.00 -3.04
C ARG A 665 12.75 18.54 -4.48
N GLN A 666 13.84 17.94 -4.98
CA GLN A 666 13.92 17.27 -6.26
C GLN A 666 14.02 15.76 -6.04
N ARG A 667 13.15 14.97 -6.69
CA ARG A 667 13.20 13.50 -6.73
C ARG A 667 13.97 13.03 -7.95
N PHE A 668 14.89 12.08 -7.73
CA PHE A 668 15.64 11.38 -8.76
C PHE A 668 15.29 9.88 -8.72
N GLY A 669 14.89 9.32 -9.85
CA GLY A 669 14.35 7.97 -9.85
C GLY A 669 13.09 7.85 -8.99
N ASN A 670 13.00 6.76 -8.20
CA ASN A 670 11.82 6.48 -7.36
C ASN A 670 12.03 6.74 -5.87
N ILE A 671 13.28 6.64 -5.39
CA ILE A 671 13.62 6.60 -3.96
C ILE A 671 14.67 7.62 -3.53
N HIS A 672 15.26 8.39 -4.46
CA HIS A 672 16.33 9.36 -4.16
C HIS A 672 15.81 10.80 -4.22
N TYR A 673 16.26 11.62 -3.28
CA TYR A 673 15.82 13.00 -3.11
C TYR A 673 17.00 13.91 -2.81
N LEU A 674 16.97 15.12 -3.37
CA LEU A 674 17.83 16.22 -2.95
C LEU A 674 16.93 17.33 -2.45
N THR A 675 17.20 17.83 -1.24
CA THR A 675 16.40 18.88 -0.60
C THR A 675 17.30 20.06 -0.21
N LEU A 676 16.94 21.24 -0.65
CA LEU A 676 17.50 22.50 -0.17
C LEU A 676 16.52 23.08 0.86
N THR A 677 16.99 23.41 2.03
CA THR A 677 16.19 23.97 3.12
C THR A 677 16.72 25.35 3.49
N GLY A 678 15.82 26.32 3.64
CA GLY A 678 16.11 27.63 4.22
C GLY A 678 15.13 27.90 5.35
N ASN A 679 15.63 28.35 6.51
CA ASN A 679 14.83 28.71 7.68
C ASN A 679 15.20 30.10 8.18
N TYR A 680 14.19 30.77 8.74
CA TYR A 680 14.36 32.02 9.45
C TYR A 680 13.61 31.97 10.78
N ALA A 681 14.30 32.22 11.88
CA ALA A 681 13.77 32.20 13.22
C ALA A 681 13.77 33.60 13.85
N LEU A 682 12.70 33.93 14.55
CA LEU A 682 12.51 35.10 15.37
C LEU A 682 12.30 34.68 16.83
N SER A 683 13.03 35.31 17.75
CA SER A 683 12.94 35.00 19.17
C SER A 683 12.91 36.27 20.01
N SER A 684 11.98 36.32 20.97
CA SER A 684 11.85 37.47 21.87
C SER A 684 11.32 37.10 23.24
N HIS A 685 11.56 37.97 24.23
CA HIS A 685 10.97 37.79 25.56
C HIS A 685 9.45 38.00 25.58
N LYS A 686 8.94 38.86 24.68
CA LYS A 686 7.49 39.14 24.55
C LYS A 686 7.10 39.12 23.08
N ILE A 687 5.99 38.48 22.76
CA ILE A 687 5.49 38.36 21.39
C ILE A 687 5.36 39.71 20.66
N LYS A 688 5.06 40.77 21.39
CA LYS A 688 4.94 42.13 20.80
C LYS A 688 6.25 42.65 20.19
N ASN A 689 7.40 42.16 20.66
CA ASN A 689 8.72 42.57 20.27
C ASN A 689 9.39 41.55 19.34
N ILE A 690 8.66 40.60 18.78
CA ILE A 690 9.25 39.49 18.08
C ILE A 690 10.04 39.85 16.83
N LEU A 691 9.77 41.00 16.26
CA LEU A 691 10.49 41.52 15.08
C LEU A 691 11.77 42.31 15.44
N ASP A 692 11.94 42.69 16.73
CA ASP A 692 12.95 43.69 17.12
C ASP A 692 14.09 43.12 17.95
N GLU A 693 13.95 41.86 18.52
CA GLU A 693 14.96 41.35 19.47
C GLU A 693 16.00 40.47 18.79
N GLU A 694 15.68 39.22 18.51
CA GLU A 694 16.67 38.28 17.96
C GLU A 694 16.14 37.60 16.68
N SER A 695 16.99 37.54 15.68
CA SER A 695 16.74 36.81 14.46
C SER A 695 17.89 35.89 14.09
N MET A 696 17.60 34.76 13.50
CA MET A 696 18.55 33.79 13.04
C MET A 696 18.11 33.18 11.71
N TRP A 697 19.04 32.96 10.81
CA TRP A 697 18.79 32.20 9.59
C TRP A 697 19.73 31.01 9.48
N GLY A 698 19.25 29.97 8.82
CA GLY A 698 19.98 28.75 8.57
C GLY A 698 19.58 28.13 7.26
N CYS A 699 20.49 27.36 6.69
CA CYS A 699 20.24 26.59 5.49
C CYS A 699 20.85 25.20 5.57
N ALA A 700 20.32 24.29 4.77
CA ALA A 700 20.87 22.94 4.64
C ALA A 700 20.68 22.40 3.23
N ILE A 701 21.61 21.54 2.82
CA ILE A 701 21.47 20.68 1.66
C ILE A 701 21.45 19.24 2.17
N THR A 702 20.38 18.51 1.84
CA THR A 702 20.16 17.15 2.32
C THR A 702 19.95 16.20 1.15
N TYR A 703 20.78 15.17 1.07
CA TYR A 703 20.49 14.00 0.26
C TYR A 703 19.63 13.04 1.07
N GLY A 704 18.56 12.53 0.46
CA GLY A 704 17.64 11.58 1.06
C GLY A 704 17.41 10.35 0.19
N MET A 705 17.19 9.20 0.82
CA MET A 705 16.80 7.97 0.16
C MET A 705 15.73 7.25 0.98
N ASP A 706 14.62 6.90 0.32
CA ASP A 706 13.54 6.10 0.91
C ASP A 706 13.93 4.62 0.87
N SER A 707 14.48 4.10 1.96
CA SER A 707 14.99 2.73 2.05
C SER A 707 14.02 1.81 2.80
N MET A 708 14.18 0.50 2.64
CA MET A 708 13.41 -0.51 3.36
C MET A 708 13.64 -0.50 4.89
N PHE A 709 14.75 0.11 5.35
CA PHE A 709 15.09 0.25 6.78
C PHE A 709 14.68 1.60 7.37
N GLY A 710 13.93 2.39 6.59
CA GLY A 710 13.57 3.77 6.91
C GLY A 710 14.37 4.79 6.09
N PRO A 711 14.17 6.09 6.34
CA PRO A 711 14.86 7.14 5.60
C PRO A 711 16.36 7.11 5.87
N LEU A 712 17.16 7.21 4.80
CA LEU A 712 18.57 7.58 4.88
C LEU A 712 18.66 9.04 4.50
N GLU A 713 19.26 9.86 5.35
CA GLU A 713 19.45 11.30 5.12
C GLU A 713 20.88 11.68 5.44
N ALA A 714 21.53 12.46 4.58
CA ALA A 714 22.83 13.07 4.82
C ALA A 714 22.73 14.55 4.52
N SER A 715 23.05 15.39 5.50
CA SER A 715 22.80 16.84 5.50
C SER A 715 24.07 17.61 5.82
N LEU A 716 24.33 18.65 5.04
CA LEU A 716 25.27 19.70 5.35
C LEU A 716 24.46 20.96 5.68
N ASN A 717 24.73 21.57 6.82
CA ASN A 717 23.97 22.71 7.29
C ASN A 717 24.88 23.88 7.71
N TYR A 718 24.32 25.08 7.70
CA TYR A 718 25.00 26.30 8.12
C TYR A 718 23.98 27.27 8.72
N THR A 719 24.43 28.00 9.75
CA THR A 719 23.66 29.08 10.36
C THR A 719 24.57 30.28 10.60
N ASN A 720 24.02 31.52 10.48
CA ASN A 720 24.69 32.73 10.84
C ASN A 720 25.02 32.89 12.33
N HIS A 721 24.59 31.94 13.14
CA HIS A 721 24.69 31.99 14.60
C HIS A 721 25.95 31.27 15.12
N SER A 722 26.28 30.11 14.56
CA SER A 722 27.47 29.33 14.93
C SER A 722 28.68 29.56 14.03
N ASP A 723 28.45 30.13 12.85
CA ASP A 723 29.48 30.40 11.83
C ASP A 723 30.30 29.15 11.42
N LYS A 724 29.69 27.96 11.57
CA LYS A 724 30.29 26.66 11.28
C LYS A 724 29.39 25.87 10.35
N VAL A 725 30.03 25.09 9.48
CA VAL A 725 29.32 24.08 8.70
C VAL A 725 29.11 22.83 9.56
N GLY A 726 27.87 22.46 9.76
CA GLY A 726 27.50 21.22 10.44
C GLY A 726 27.27 20.09 9.43
N PHE A 727 27.40 18.86 9.94
CA PHE A 727 27.15 17.64 9.19
C PHE A 727 26.26 16.69 10.02
N TYR A 728 25.25 16.10 9.39
CA TYR A 728 24.36 15.15 10.04
C TYR A 728 24.04 13.98 9.11
N ILE A 729 24.09 12.77 9.62
CA ILE A 729 23.62 11.56 8.94
C ILE A 729 22.58 10.87 9.80
N ASN A 730 21.53 10.33 9.17
CA ASN A 730 20.53 9.47 9.79
C ASN A 730 20.22 8.29 8.87
N LEU A 731 20.14 7.09 9.43
CA LEU A 731 19.61 5.89 8.80
C LEU A 731 18.62 5.24 9.76
N GLY A 732 17.40 5.07 9.32
CA GLY A 732 16.32 4.47 10.09
C GLY A 732 15.22 5.45 10.49
N TYR A 733 14.14 4.88 11.01
CA TYR A 733 12.99 5.66 11.46
C TYR A 733 13.31 6.48 12.70
N LYS A 734 12.72 7.67 12.79
CA LYS A 734 12.93 8.58 13.93
C LYS A 734 11.94 8.22 15.06
N PHE A 735 12.45 7.95 16.29
CA PHE A 735 11.67 7.59 17.47
C PHE A 735 12.28 8.13 18.77
#